data_29529b78131403f083644b17c0561132
#
_entry.id   29529b78131403f083644b17c0561132
#
_cell.length_a   1.000
_cell.length_b   1.000
_cell.length_c   1.000
_cell.angle_alpha   90.00
_cell.angle_beta   90.00
_cell.angle_gamma   90.00
#
_symmetry.space_group_name_H-M   'P 1'
#
loop_
_entity.id
_entity.type
_entity.pdbx_description
1 polymer ?
#
loop_
_entity_poly.entity_id
_entity_poly.type
_entity_poly.pdbx_seq_one_letter_code
_entity_poly.pdbx_strand_id
1 'polypeptide(L)'
;MLITLLATVTSAPLMAETFLVRPEKCAIVLAPVLESESAYARKKVSDAAEELQTHIELVTGKQPEIAKDGKAPDGHYLLHVGIRPPDDAGELAIGEARWRVTAEAAWFYGNGDRGEPGTLAAVYDFLERQLGIRWIEPGDAGIAFKKQHPLTLTTGRHAWTPKLMQRTIRQGIRHASVPTGSTPNVVMERIWAHNRRVDETLAWRRRMRMGGAYPGGGHTFHKWWGMYGETQPELFALNKSGKREPVMLRGRSKEQSEQWVKICPSNSKVAELVVANWFKRYPRQREFISACVNDGASNFCRCEGCTKIDVIREGEQFAEHLTDRYIHLANEVARRVRKHDPDTRVAMYAYLQLLSAPRELWVEPNVIAHMVPYVIPLEEKVTREVLEGWREVGLKHMGFRPNYHHKYLTGVMPLGVEKQMLDVFRVAVEHDTISANYDSLVHRWPVTGIVDYILAKGMSEPDKQFAHWEEHYCRAYGPAAEVVKRYFRYWREELWEKRLLPNINEICRRGGAGNFVRGLMWSLGDYYTAEDFDKTDAILTAVDIEALTPREQNRLRQLTLANQHARLVYNAVVPPPHEKYEHTKRLTAFREKHKDELRFPWGSVAAMEMGLGDITGLKIADTMQDYLKPWVRTDLFWQFKLDPKDVGVKEQWHKLTYEQTQDWLRFRTDKFWEHQSAEDTTREADATIDTAKYDGIGWYAQAVRVPQEFKGRKVYLRFGAVDESCWVYLNGKLAGEHLFQKSDDWKTPFEIRIDPLIEWDKQAQTVIVRV
;
A
#
# COMPACT_ATOMS: atom_id res chain seq x y z
N MET A 1 22.31 -56.49 36.64
CA MET A 1 21.14 -56.45 35.76
C MET A 1 19.97 -55.89 36.55
N LEU A 2 19.84 -54.55 36.55
CA LEU A 2 18.75 -53.85 37.25
C LEU A 2 17.79 -53.38 36.19
N ILE A 3 16.60 -53.94 36.15
CA ILE A 3 15.51 -53.53 35.24
C ILE A 3 14.70 -52.49 35.98
N THR A 4 14.84 -51.21 35.57
CA THR A 4 13.97 -50.10 36.03
C THR A 4 12.73 -50.06 35.12
N LEU A 5 11.58 -50.46 35.64
CA LEU A 5 10.30 -50.23 34.97
C LEU A 5 9.94 -48.74 35.08
N LEU A 6 10.01 -48.00 33.97
CA LEU A 6 9.40 -46.70 33.84
C LEU A 6 7.91 -46.91 33.49
N ALA A 7 7.02 -46.67 34.42
CA ALA A 7 5.59 -46.56 34.15
C ALA A 7 5.34 -45.19 33.48
N THR A 8 5.17 -45.19 32.19
CA THR A 8 4.60 -44.03 31.48
C THR A 8 3.12 -43.96 31.82
N VAL A 9 2.77 -43.00 32.68
CA VAL A 9 1.35 -42.57 32.85
C VAL A 9 0.92 -41.87 31.57
N THR A 10 0.32 -42.62 30.64
CA THR A 10 -0.42 -42.03 29.52
C THR A 10 -1.70 -41.47 30.11
N SER A 11 -1.72 -40.17 30.40
CA SER A 11 -2.97 -39.46 30.65
C SER A 11 -3.82 -39.58 29.39
N ALA A 12 -4.95 -40.28 29.48
CA ALA A 12 -5.96 -40.29 28.44
C ALA A 12 -6.31 -38.82 28.08
N PRO A 13 -6.50 -38.46 26.81
CA PRO A 13 -6.95 -37.14 26.45
C PRO A 13 -8.30 -36.92 27.13
N LEU A 14 -8.40 -35.96 28.06
CA LEU A 14 -9.65 -35.50 28.59
C LEU A 14 -10.56 -35.13 27.40
N MET A 15 -11.67 -35.84 27.25
CA MET A 15 -12.68 -35.52 26.24
C MET A 15 -13.13 -34.09 26.48
N ALA A 16 -13.10 -33.23 25.45
CA ALA A 16 -13.57 -31.87 25.54
C ALA A 16 -15.07 -31.84 25.87
N GLU A 17 -15.42 -31.28 27.01
CA GLU A 17 -16.81 -31.20 27.46
C GLU A 17 -17.39 -29.81 27.08
N THR A 18 -18.58 -29.83 26.50
CA THR A 18 -19.32 -28.61 26.14
C THR A 18 -20.37 -28.32 27.21
N PHE A 19 -20.39 -27.10 27.69
CA PHE A 19 -21.31 -26.65 28.75
C PHE A 19 -21.87 -25.26 28.49
N LEU A 20 -22.92 -24.90 29.19
CA LEU A 20 -23.64 -23.64 29.04
C LEU A 20 -23.34 -22.70 30.21
N VAL A 21 -22.99 -21.46 29.87
CA VAL A 21 -22.76 -20.40 30.85
C VAL A 21 -23.77 -19.25 30.62
N ARG A 22 -24.46 -18.83 31.66
CA ARG A 22 -25.34 -17.67 31.60
C ARG A 22 -24.51 -16.39 31.72
N PRO A 23 -24.56 -15.49 30.72
CA PRO A 23 -23.74 -14.29 30.73
C PRO A 23 -23.97 -13.35 31.90
N GLU A 24 -25.21 -13.28 32.38
CA GLU A 24 -25.61 -12.52 33.58
C GLU A 24 -25.06 -13.11 34.90
N LYS A 25 -24.50 -14.30 34.85
CA LYS A 25 -23.76 -14.96 35.94
C LYS A 25 -22.27 -15.13 35.58
N CYS A 26 -21.72 -14.27 34.72
CA CYS A 26 -20.31 -14.17 34.47
C CYS A 26 -19.76 -12.92 35.14
N ALA A 27 -18.57 -13.03 35.72
CA ALA A 27 -17.81 -11.88 36.20
C ALA A 27 -16.39 -11.90 35.66
N ILE A 28 -15.94 -10.78 35.13
CA ILE A 28 -14.57 -10.58 34.66
C ILE A 28 -13.72 -10.12 35.85
N VAL A 29 -12.69 -10.88 36.18
CA VAL A 29 -11.78 -10.59 37.30
C VAL A 29 -10.42 -10.19 36.73
N LEU A 30 -9.98 -8.99 37.06
CA LEU A 30 -8.69 -8.46 36.63
C LEU A 30 -7.55 -8.86 37.57
N ALA A 31 -6.34 -9.03 37.03
CA ALA A 31 -5.15 -9.14 37.84
C ALA A 31 -5.02 -7.92 38.78
N PRO A 32 -4.60 -8.13 40.05
CA PRO A 32 -4.29 -7.01 40.93
C PRO A 32 -3.21 -6.13 40.28
N VAL A 33 -3.43 -4.84 40.32
CA VAL A 33 -2.46 -3.85 39.78
C VAL A 33 -1.25 -3.84 40.73
N LEU A 34 -0.10 -4.30 40.25
CA LEU A 34 1.14 -4.14 40.98
C LEU A 34 1.66 -2.71 40.75
N GLU A 35 2.07 -2.02 41.83
CA GLU A 35 2.63 -0.65 41.74
C GLU A 35 3.87 -0.60 40.85
N SER A 36 4.58 -1.71 40.69
CA SER A 36 5.76 -1.86 39.83
C SER A 36 5.44 -1.97 38.35
N GLU A 37 4.16 -2.20 37.96
CA GLU A 37 3.82 -2.34 36.55
C GLU A 37 3.75 -1.00 35.81
N SER A 38 4.24 -0.99 34.58
CA SER A 38 4.11 0.19 33.72
C SER A 38 2.65 0.53 33.44
N ALA A 39 2.33 1.83 33.28
CA ALA A 39 1.00 2.28 32.88
C ALA A 39 0.52 1.62 31.57
N TYR A 40 1.47 1.24 30.69
CA TYR A 40 1.21 0.54 29.45
C TYR A 40 0.72 -0.91 29.65
N ALA A 41 1.37 -1.66 30.56
CA ALA A 41 0.97 -3.03 30.88
C ALA A 41 -0.41 -3.06 31.53
N ARG A 42 -0.67 -2.16 32.48
CA ARG A 42 -2.01 -2.00 33.11
C ARG A 42 -3.09 -1.73 32.10
N LYS A 43 -2.84 -0.78 31.17
CA LYS A 43 -3.80 -0.46 30.12
C LYS A 43 -4.14 -1.68 29.24
N LYS A 44 -3.16 -2.52 28.91
CA LYS A 44 -3.41 -3.71 28.07
C LYS A 44 -4.31 -4.75 28.73
N VAL A 45 -4.18 -4.95 30.04
CA VAL A 45 -5.06 -5.85 30.80
C VAL A 45 -6.48 -5.28 30.87
N SER A 46 -6.63 -3.97 31.09
CA SER A 46 -7.93 -3.29 31.03
C SER A 46 -8.56 -3.39 29.64
N ASP A 47 -7.80 -3.09 28.59
CA ASP A 47 -8.27 -3.20 27.19
C ASP A 47 -8.74 -4.64 26.88
N ALA A 48 -8.08 -5.67 27.43
CA ALA A 48 -8.46 -7.07 27.25
C ALA A 48 -9.80 -7.40 27.94
N ALA A 49 -10.01 -6.89 29.14
CA ALA A 49 -11.28 -7.07 29.86
C ALA A 49 -12.44 -6.34 29.15
N GLU A 50 -12.21 -5.13 28.68
CA GLU A 50 -13.21 -4.34 27.94
C GLU A 50 -13.59 -5.02 26.60
N GLU A 51 -12.61 -5.54 25.86
CA GLU A 51 -12.85 -6.30 24.62
C GLU A 51 -13.61 -7.60 24.90
N LEU A 52 -13.27 -8.33 25.97
CA LEU A 52 -13.99 -9.53 26.38
C LEU A 52 -15.44 -9.21 26.73
N GLN A 53 -15.67 -8.21 27.58
CA GLN A 53 -16.98 -7.73 27.99
C GLN A 53 -17.84 -7.33 26.77
N THR A 54 -17.31 -6.47 25.93
CA THR A 54 -18.01 -5.95 24.75
C THR A 54 -18.41 -7.08 23.78
N HIS A 55 -17.55 -8.07 23.58
CA HIS A 55 -17.85 -9.14 22.63
C HIS A 55 -18.79 -10.20 23.21
N ILE A 56 -18.74 -10.46 24.51
CA ILE A 56 -19.73 -11.29 25.16
C ILE A 56 -21.12 -10.62 25.09
N GLU A 57 -21.20 -9.32 25.38
CA GLU A 57 -22.44 -8.55 25.21
C GLU A 57 -22.96 -8.59 23.78
N LEU A 58 -22.04 -8.41 22.79
CA LEU A 58 -22.39 -8.46 21.37
C LEU A 58 -23.01 -9.81 20.98
N VAL A 59 -22.44 -10.92 21.46
CA VAL A 59 -22.92 -12.28 21.16
C VAL A 59 -24.20 -12.63 21.93
N THR A 60 -24.30 -12.22 23.18
CA THR A 60 -25.38 -12.68 24.10
C THR A 60 -26.49 -11.67 24.31
N GLY A 61 -26.23 -10.38 24.08
CA GLY A 61 -27.09 -9.27 24.46
C GLY A 61 -27.08 -8.95 25.97
N LYS A 62 -26.12 -9.55 26.70
CA LYS A 62 -25.93 -9.34 28.14
C LYS A 62 -24.49 -9.03 28.45
N GLN A 63 -24.26 -7.99 29.23
CA GLN A 63 -22.91 -7.52 29.59
C GLN A 63 -22.49 -8.20 30.91
N PRO A 64 -21.35 -8.97 30.92
CA PRO A 64 -20.80 -9.48 32.17
C PRO A 64 -20.24 -8.33 33.01
N GLU A 65 -20.33 -8.47 34.35
CA GLU A 65 -19.74 -7.49 35.26
C GLU A 65 -18.21 -7.54 35.25
N ILE A 66 -17.54 -6.38 35.26
CA ILE A 66 -16.14 -6.30 35.62
C ILE A 66 -16.02 -6.09 37.12
N ALA A 67 -15.53 -7.11 37.82
CA ALA A 67 -15.45 -7.12 39.28
C ALA A 67 -14.45 -6.06 39.76
N LYS A 68 -14.89 -5.17 40.61
CA LYS A 68 -14.06 -4.18 41.28
C LYS A 68 -13.29 -4.84 42.42
N ASP A 69 -12.02 -4.47 42.60
CA ASP A 69 -11.13 -4.94 43.66
C ASP A 69 -10.95 -6.48 43.73
N GLY A 70 -11.09 -7.15 42.57
CA GLY A 70 -10.89 -8.60 42.47
C GLY A 70 -11.95 -9.46 43.18
N LYS A 71 -13.03 -8.85 43.67
CA LYS A 71 -14.14 -9.55 44.36
C LYS A 71 -15.30 -9.78 43.39
N ALA A 72 -15.44 -11.00 42.93
CA ALA A 72 -16.57 -11.41 42.13
C ALA A 72 -17.75 -11.87 43.03
N PRO A 73 -19.03 -11.68 42.61
CA PRO A 73 -20.16 -12.22 43.30
C PRO A 73 -20.12 -13.75 43.38
N ASP A 74 -20.60 -14.31 44.48
CA ASP A 74 -20.67 -15.77 44.68
C ASP A 74 -21.53 -16.45 43.62
N GLY A 75 -21.11 -17.63 43.18
CA GLY A 75 -21.84 -18.43 42.19
C GLY A 75 -21.76 -17.93 40.77
N HIS A 76 -20.85 -16.99 40.44
CA HIS A 76 -20.58 -16.56 39.09
C HIS A 76 -19.48 -17.41 38.42
N TYR A 77 -19.60 -17.62 37.10
CA TYR A 77 -18.53 -18.15 36.28
C TYR A 77 -17.47 -17.07 36.09
N LEU A 78 -16.24 -17.36 36.51
CA LEU A 78 -15.17 -16.34 36.55
C LEU A 78 -14.36 -16.33 35.28
N LEU A 79 -14.16 -15.12 34.72
CA LEU A 79 -13.34 -14.83 33.54
C LEU A 79 -12.08 -14.07 34.02
N HIS A 80 -11.03 -14.79 34.32
CA HIS A 80 -9.77 -14.23 34.85
C HIS A 80 -8.92 -13.61 33.74
N VAL A 81 -8.73 -12.29 33.74
CA VAL A 81 -7.95 -11.55 32.75
C VAL A 81 -6.63 -11.05 33.36
N GLY A 82 -5.50 -11.45 32.77
CA GLY A 82 -4.17 -11.17 33.28
C GLY A 82 -3.76 -12.07 34.48
N ILE A 83 -4.61 -13.02 34.88
CA ILE A 83 -4.37 -13.96 35.99
C ILE A 83 -4.06 -15.32 35.40
N ARG A 84 -3.02 -15.99 35.91
CA ARG A 84 -2.67 -17.37 35.54
C ARG A 84 -3.47 -18.37 36.36
N PRO A 85 -3.85 -19.54 35.79
CA PRO A 85 -4.36 -20.62 36.60
C PRO A 85 -3.32 -21.09 37.61
N PRO A 86 -3.74 -21.57 38.81
CA PRO A 86 -2.79 -21.91 39.89
C PRO A 86 -1.75 -22.98 39.56
N ASP A 87 -2.08 -23.84 38.59
CA ASP A 87 -1.23 -24.97 38.14
C ASP A 87 -0.37 -24.60 36.91
N ASP A 88 -0.42 -23.35 36.39
CA ASP A 88 0.46 -22.88 35.33
C ASP A 88 1.49 -21.87 35.85
N ALA A 89 2.60 -22.39 36.35
CA ALA A 89 3.74 -21.60 36.86
C ALA A 89 4.85 -21.41 35.79
N GLY A 90 4.68 -21.93 34.57
CA GLY A 90 5.70 -21.88 33.52
C GLY A 90 6.03 -20.46 33.04
N GLU A 91 7.27 -20.24 32.62
CA GLU A 91 7.69 -18.99 32.00
C GLU A 91 6.99 -18.79 30.65
N LEU A 92 6.59 -17.56 30.34
CA LEU A 92 5.96 -17.21 29.07
C LEU A 92 7.00 -16.56 28.15
N ALA A 93 7.11 -17.06 26.92
CA ALA A 93 7.89 -16.41 25.87
C ALA A 93 7.29 -15.02 25.54
N ILE A 94 8.13 -14.12 25.03
CA ILE A 94 7.68 -12.80 24.59
C ILE A 94 6.60 -12.95 23.52
N GLY A 95 5.45 -12.31 23.74
CA GLY A 95 4.29 -12.35 22.84
C GLY A 95 3.43 -13.61 23.03
N GLU A 96 3.83 -14.56 23.85
CA GLU A 96 3.02 -15.74 24.11
C GLU A 96 1.71 -15.37 24.81
N ALA A 97 0.61 -15.93 24.33
CA ALA A 97 -0.72 -15.74 24.83
C ALA A 97 -1.39 -17.10 25.09
N ARG A 98 -2.00 -17.28 26.24
CA ARG A 98 -2.67 -18.51 26.64
C ARG A 98 -4.07 -18.25 27.12
N TRP A 99 -4.98 -19.15 26.81
CA TRP A 99 -6.25 -19.24 27.52
C TRP A 99 -6.54 -20.68 27.92
N ARG A 100 -7.34 -20.80 28.99
CA ARG A 100 -7.83 -22.07 29.51
C ARG A 100 -9.29 -21.91 29.93
N VAL A 101 -10.13 -22.88 29.59
CA VAL A 101 -11.55 -22.96 29.95
C VAL A 101 -11.80 -24.27 30.70
N THR A 102 -12.35 -24.19 31.86
CA THR A 102 -12.90 -25.34 32.65
C THR A 102 -14.38 -25.12 32.89
N ALA A 103 -15.05 -26.08 33.53
CA ALA A 103 -16.46 -25.90 33.90
C ALA A 103 -16.68 -24.81 34.98
N GLU A 104 -15.65 -24.46 35.73
CA GLU A 104 -15.71 -23.52 36.87
C GLU A 104 -15.27 -22.09 36.49
N ALA A 105 -14.28 -21.95 35.59
CA ALA A 105 -13.70 -20.66 35.25
C ALA A 105 -12.95 -20.68 33.91
N ALA A 106 -12.62 -19.49 33.40
CA ALA A 106 -11.72 -19.29 32.27
C ALA A 106 -10.60 -18.31 32.64
N TRP A 107 -9.42 -18.53 32.08
CA TRP A 107 -8.23 -17.70 32.29
C TRP A 107 -7.69 -17.22 30.95
N PHE A 108 -7.27 -15.94 30.90
CA PHE A 108 -6.67 -15.27 29.75
C PHE A 108 -5.42 -14.54 30.20
N TYR A 109 -4.25 -14.95 29.73
CA TYR A 109 -2.98 -14.40 30.18
C TYR A 109 -1.91 -14.50 29.11
N GLY A 110 -0.86 -13.68 29.20
CA GLY A 110 0.21 -13.67 28.22
C GLY A 110 1.30 -12.66 28.56
N ASN A 111 2.43 -12.77 27.81
CA ASN A 111 3.55 -11.86 27.92
C ASN A 111 3.46 -10.78 26.84
N GLY A 112 3.15 -9.53 27.23
CA GLY A 112 2.99 -8.37 26.35
C GLY A 112 4.24 -7.50 26.19
N ASP A 113 5.43 -7.99 26.51
CA ASP A 113 6.66 -7.24 26.36
C ASP A 113 7.00 -6.93 24.90
N ARG A 114 7.84 -5.92 24.69
CA ARG A 114 8.32 -5.48 23.36
C ARG A 114 7.22 -5.17 22.33
N GLY A 115 6.11 -4.60 22.80
CA GLY A 115 5.01 -4.19 21.92
C GLY A 115 4.07 -5.31 21.50
N GLU A 116 4.20 -6.50 22.09
CA GLU A 116 3.29 -7.61 21.87
C GLU A 116 1.94 -7.42 22.57
N PRO A 117 0.84 -8.01 22.03
CA PRO A 117 -0.48 -7.87 22.63
C PRO A 117 -0.69 -8.70 23.92
N GLY A 118 0.11 -9.74 24.18
CA GLY A 118 0.06 -10.55 25.41
C GLY A 118 -1.34 -11.04 25.77
N THR A 119 -1.83 -10.70 26.98
CA THR A 119 -3.17 -11.08 27.49
C THR A 119 -4.30 -10.71 26.53
N LEU A 120 -4.21 -9.59 25.83
CA LEU A 120 -5.20 -9.17 24.84
C LEU A 120 -5.27 -10.15 23.65
N ALA A 121 -4.14 -10.72 23.22
CA ALA A 121 -4.13 -11.77 22.20
C ALA A 121 -4.81 -13.06 22.67
N ALA A 122 -4.67 -13.42 23.96
CA ALA A 122 -5.37 -14.57 24.53
C ALA A 122 -6.90 -14.40 24.47
N VAL A 123 -7.38 -13.20 24.78
CA VAL A 123 -8.80 -12.86 24.66
C VAL A 123 -9.28 -12.96 23.22
N TYR A 124 -8.56 -12.38 22.26
CA TYR A 124 -8.95 -12.45 20.86
C TYR A 124 -8.93 -13.88 20.30
N ASP A 125 -7.95 -14.68 20.67
CA ASP A 125 -7.89 -16.09 20.26
C ASP A 125 -9.05 -16.91 20.83
N PHE A 126 -9.43 -16.67 22.09
CA PHE A 126 -10.62 -17.26 22.70
C PHE A 126 -11.91 -16.84 21.99
N LEU A 127 -12.10 -15.56 21.73
CA LEU A 127 -13.28 -15.03 21.04
C LEU A 127 -13.45 -15.63 19.64
N GLU A 128 -12.35 -15.83 18.92
CA GLU A 128 -12.39 -16.49 17.62
C GLU A 128 -12.72 -17.99 17.73
N ARG A 129 -12.04 -18.71 18.62
CA ARG A 129 -12.13 -20.18 18.69
C ARG A 129 -13.34 -20.69 19.42
N GLN A 130 -13.71 -20.05 20.51
CA GLN A 130 -14.84 -20.47 21.34
C GLN A 130 -16.17 -19.82 20.92
N LEU A 131 -16.17 -18.52 20.61
CA LEU A 131 -17.40 -17.79 20.27
C LEU A 131 -17.60 -17.63 18.76
N GLY A 132 -16.64 -18.06 17.93
CA GLY A 132 -16.73 -18.00 16.48
C GLY A 132 -16.75 -16.58 15.91
N ILE A 133 -16.27 -15.60 16.67
CA ILE A 133 -16.21 -14.20 16.23
C ILE A 133 -15.15 -14.04 15.14
N ARG A 134 -15.46 -13.25 14.12
CA ARG A 134 -14.52 -12.87 13.04
C ARG A 134 -14.54 -11.39 12.83
N TRP A 135 -13.36 -10.78 12.68
CA TRP A 135 -13.20 -9.35 12.37
C TRP A 135 -12.66 -9.20 10.95
N ILE A 136 -13.53 -9.32 9.96
CA ILE A 136 -13.09 -9.34 8.55
C ILE A 136 -12.68 -7.96 8.03
N GLU A 137 -13.13 -6.88 8.68
CA GLU A 137 -12.78 -5.49 8.37
C GLU A 137 -12.90 -4.62 9.63
N PRO A 138 -12.38 -3.38 9.65
CA PRO A 138 -12.55 -2.44 10.74
C PRO A 138 -14.02 -2.06 10.99
N GLY A 139 -14.34 -1.75 12.24
CA GLY A 139 -15.66 -1.28 12.69
C GLY A 139 -16.70 -2.39 12.83
N ASP A 140 -17.92 -2.00 13.21
CA ASP A 140 -18.98 -2.95 13.57
C ASP A 140 -19.46 -3.81 12.39
N ALA A 141 -19.48 -3.25 11.19
CA ALA A 141 -19.90 -4.01 10.00
C ALA A 141 -18.98 -5.22 9.75
N GLY A 142 -17.68 -5.08 10.10
CA GLY A 142 -16.69 -6.15 9.94
C GLY A 142 -16.75 -7.24 11.00
N ILE A 143 -17.54 -7.09 12.08
CA ILE A 143 -17.64 -8.09 13.14
C ILE A 143 -18.72 -9.11 12.77
N ALA A 144 -18.31 -10.33 12.44
CA ALA A 144 -19.21 -11.46 12.19
C ALA A 144 -19.26 -12.38 13.41
N PHE A 145 -20.46 -12.77 13.81
CA PHE A 145 -20.72 -13.66 14.95
C PHE A 145 -22.11 -14.27 14.83
N LYS A 146 -22.37 -15.34 15.60
CA LYS A 146 -23.71 -15.89 15.81
C LYS A 146 -24.20 -15.49 17.19
N LYS A 147 -25.47 -15.08 17.32
CA LYS A 147 -26.10 -14.85 18.61
C LYS A 147 -26.16 -16.15 19.39
N GLN A 148 -25.83 -16.07 20.66
CA GLN A 148 -25.87 -17.20 21.61
C GLN A 148 -26.38 -16.67 22.95
N HIS A 149 -27.36 -17.36 23.54
CA HIS A 149 -27.80 -17.10 24.92
C HIS A 149 -28.52 -18.34 25.44
N PRO A 150 -27.89 -19.09 26.35
CA PRO A 150 -26.62 -18.88 27.06
C PRO A 150 -25.39 -19.08 26.16
N LEU A 151 -24.19 -18.69 26.65
CA LEU A 151 -22.93 -18.99 26.01
C LEU A 151 -22.67 -20.48 26.01
N THR A 152 -22.25 -21.01 24.89
CA THR A 152 -21.75 -22.37 24.77
C THR A 152 -20.21 -22.35 24.78
N LEU A 153 -19.63 -22.91 25.84
CA LEU A 153 -18.16 -23.03 25.97
C LEU A 153 -17.75 -24.50 25.96
N THR A 154 -16.56 -24.77 25.48
CA THR A 154 -15.97 -26.09 25.51
C THR A 154 -14.69 -26.07 26.33
N THR A 155 -14.55 -27.04 27.27
CA THR A 155 -13.34 -27.14 28.07
C THR A 155 -12.13 -27.34 27.20
N GLY A 156 -11.03 -26.69 27.55
CA GLY A 156 -9.81 -26.77 26.79
C GLY A 156 -8.80 -25.69 27.12
N ARG A 157 -7.68 -25.77 26.45
CA ARG A 157 -6.60 -24.77 26.55
C ARG A 157 -5.99 -24.54 25.18
N HIS A 158 -5.50 -23.34 24.94
CA HIS A 158 -4.76 -22.99 23.73
C HIS A 158 -3.63 -22.03 24.07
N ALA A 159 -2.51 -22.20 23.40
CA ALA A 159 -1.38 -21.30 23.45
C ALA A 159 -1.08 -20.82 22.03
N TRP A 160 -0.88 -19.52 21.89
CA TRP A 160 -0.43 -18.89 20.68
C TRP A 160 0.88 -18.14 20.95
N THR A 161 1.90 -18.38 20.13
CA THR A 161 3.18 -17.68 20.20
C THR A 161 3.49 -17.12 18.81
N PRO A 162 3.85 -15.83 18.70
CA PRO A 162 4.19 -15.26 17.43
C PRO A 162 5.46 -15.87 16.84
N LYS A 163 5.40 -16.32 15.58
CA LYS A 163 6.58 -16.81 14.86
C LYS A 163 7.49 -15.68 14.38
N LEU A 164 6.92 -14.49 14.17
CA LEU A 164 7.62 -13.32 13.71
C LEU A 164 7.80 -12.30 14.83
N MET A 165 8.99 -11.73 14.95
CA MET A 165 9.31 -10.64 15.89
C MET A 165 8.42 -9.41 15.67
N GLN A 166 8.04 -9.14 14.44
CA GLN A 166 7.10 -8.08 14.06
C GLN A 166 6.08 -8.58 13.04
N ARG A 167 4.82 -8.24 13.26
CA ARG A 167 3.69 -8.53 12.38
C ARG A 167 2.88 -7.26 12.21
N THR A 168 2.99 -6.59 11.08
CA THR A 168 2.22 -5.36 10.87
C THR A 168 1.92 -5.07 9.41
N ILE A 169 0.70 -4.62 9.18
CA ILE A 169 0.36 -3.77 8.05
C ILE A 169 0.33 -2.35 8.61
N ARG A 170 1.20 -1.46 8.12
CA ARG A 170 1.34 -0.11 8.67
C ARG A 170 0.03 0.67 8.53
N GLN A 171 -0.30 1.47 9.53
CA GLN A 171 -1.40 2.41 9.43
C GLN A 171 -1.04 3.51 8.44
N GLY A 172 -1.77 3.59 7.33
CA GLY A 172 -1.54 4.60 6.29
C GLY A 172 -2.18 5.94 6.59
N ILE A 173 -3.08 6.00 7.57
CA ILE A 173 -3.86 7.19 7.93
C ILE A 173 -3.61 7.51 9.41
N ARG A 174 -3.52 8.81 9.71
CA ARG A 174 -3.33 9.33 11.07
C ARG A 174 -4.55 10.14 11.48
N HIS A 175 -4.75 10.28 12.79
CA HIS A 175 -5.75 11.20 13.32
C HIS A 175 -5.51 12.62 12.79
N ALA A 176 -6.58 13.27 12.37
CA ALA A 176 -6.57 14.70 12.10
C ALA A 176 -6.55 15.46 13.41
N SER A 177 -5.75 16.52 13.48
CA SER A 177 -5.72 17.42 14.62
C SER A 177 -7.07 18.12 14.75
N VAL A 178 -7.59 18.16 15.98
CA VAL A 178 -8.79 18.94 16.30
C VAL A 178 -8.36 20.41 16.41
N PRO A 179 -8.90 21.32 15.59
CA PRO A 179 -8.59 22.74 15.70
C PRO A 179 -9.01 23.31 17.05
N THR A 180 -8.19 24.20 17.60
CA THR A 180 -8.54 24.99 18.79
C THR A 180 -9.22 26.28 18.34
N GLY A 181 -10.44 26.55 18.82
CA GLY A 181 -11.22 27.75 18.50
C GLY A 181 -12.59 27.45 17.88
N SER A 182 -13.27 28.46 17.39
CA SER A 182 -14.60 28.35 16.76
C SER A 182 -14.49 27.75 15.36
N THR A 183 -14.44 26.42 15.28
CA THR A 183 -14.47 25.69 14.00
C THR A 183 -15.93 25.36 13.65
N PRO A 184 -16.37 25.51 12.39
CA PRO A 184 -17.73 25.15 11.98
C PRO A 184 -18.04 23.68 12.29
N ASN A 185 -19.25 23.41 12.80
CA ASN A 185 -19.68 22.05 13.20
C ASN A 185 -19.48 20.99 12.10
N VAL A 186 -19.76 21.36 10.83
CA VAL A 186 -19.58 20.45 9.68
C VAL A 186 -18.11 20.00 9.53
N VAL A 187 -17.15 20.87 9.80
CA VAL A 187 -15.72 20.53 9.75
C VAL A 187 -15.37 19.62 10.92
N MET A 188 -15.90 19.89 12.11
CA MET A 188 -15.69 19.05 13.29
C MET A 188 -16.28 17.65 13.11
N GLU A 189 -17.49 17.54 12.59
CA GLU A 189 -18.11 16.24 12.29
C GLU A 189 -17.28 15.39 11.33
N ARG A 190 -16.71 16.00 10.28
CA ARG A 190 -15.82 15.32 9.34
C ARG A 190 -14.52 14.84 10.03
N ILE A 191 -13.95 15.64 10.90
CA ILE A 191 -12.75 15.29 11.67
C ILE A 191 -13.06 14.13 12.61
N TRP A 192 -14.17 14.16 13.32
CA TRP A 192 -14.57 13.08 14.22
C TRP A 192 -14.87 11.78 13.48
N ALA A 193 -15.57 11.84 12.36
CA ALA A 193 -15.82 10.67 11.51
C ALA A 193 -14.52 10.06 10.98
N HIS A 194 -13.57 10.90 10.55
CA HIS A 194 -12.24 10.46 10.13
C HIS A 194 -11.48 9.79 11.29
N ASN A 195 -11.41 10.44 12.45
CA ASN A 195 -10.69 9.94 13.61
C ASN A 195 -11.30 8.61 14.10
N ARG A 196 -12.63 8.46 14.09
CA ARG A 196 -13.31 7.19 14.39
C ARG A 196 -12.85 6.07 13.45
N ARG A 197 -12.74 6.31 12.15
CA ARG A 197 -12.23 5.30 11.19
C ARG A 197 -10.78 4.90 11.49
N VAL A 198 -9.96 5.85 11.94
CA VAL A 198 -8.59 5.57 12.38
C VAL A 198 -8.60 4.66 13.60
N ASP A 199 -9.44 4.94 14.61
CA ASP A 199 -9.57 4.12 15.82
C ASP A 199 -10.10 2.73 15.52
N GLU A 200 -11.10 2.59 14.66
CA GLU A 200 -11.61 1.30 14.18
C GLU A 200 -10.52 0.47 13.51
N THR A 201 -9.66 1.10 12.70
CA THR A 201 -8.53 0.42 12.05
C THR A 201 -7.48 -0.03 13.06
N LEU A 202 -7.20 0.79 14.07
CA LEU A 202 -6.28 0.43 15.15
C LEU A 202 -6.83 -0.74 15.97
N ALA A 203 -8.13 -0.73 16.28
CA ALA A 203 -8.79 -1.84 16.94
C ALA A 203 -8.73 -3.13 16.12
N TRP A 204 -9.02 -3.05 14.82
CA TRP A 204 -8.92 -4.19 13.91
C TRP A 204 -7.51 -4.77 13.87
N ARG A 205 -6.47 -3.93 13.79
CA ARG A 205 -5.07 -4.40 13.84
C ARG A 205 -4.77 -5.16 15.13
N ARG A 206 -5.24 -4.69 16.29
CA ARG A 206 -5.07 -5.41 17.57
C ARG A 206 -5.79 -6.76 17.54
N ARG A 207 -7.02 -6.83 17.04
CA ARG A 207 -7.83 -8.05 16.89
C ARG A 207 -7.18 -9.05 15.95
N MET A 208 -6.43 -8.58 14.96
CA MET A 208 -5.60 -9.41 14.08
C MET A 208 -4.27 -9.84 14.73
N ARG A 209 -4.05 -9.57 16.01
CA ARG A 209 -2.81 -9.90 16.76
C ARG A 209 -1.56 -9.31 16.12
N MET A 210 -1.68 -8.16 15.45
CA MET A 210 -0.55 -7.40 14.96
C MET A 210 0.20 -6.76 16.13
N GLY A 211 1.53 -6.76 16.07
CA GLY A 211 2.38 -6.22 17.12
C GLY A 211 3.83 -6.63 16.95
N GLY A 212 4.58 -6.46 18.02
CA GLY A 212 5.98 -6.83 18.13
C GLY A 212 6.96 -5.71 17.87
N ALA A 213 8.24 -6.00 18.14
CA ALA A 213 9.33 -5.04 18.02
C ALA A 213 9.74 -4.83 16.57
N TYR A 214 9.92 -3.57 16.17
CA TYR A 214 10.46 -3.25 14.85
C TYR A 214 11.97 -3.51 14.80
N PRO A 215 12.46 -4.42 13.92
CA PRO A 215 13.87 -4.80 13.88
C PRO A 215 14.76 -3.76 13.17
N GLY A 216 14.51 -2.48 13.37
CA GLY A 216 15.25 -1.38 12.78
C GLY A 216 14.81 -1.05 11.34
N GLY A 217 15.32 0.06 10.82
CA GLY A 217 15.04 0.55 9.48
C GLY A 217 14.74 2.05 9.46
N GLY A 218 14.31 2.54 8.30
CA GLY A 218 14.12 3.96 8.04
C GLY A 218 15.35 4.57 7.36
N HIS A 219 15.14 5.69 6.66
CA HIS A 219 16.21 6.36 5.93
C HIS A 219 17.15 7.07 6.91
N THR A 220 18.29 6.45 7.19
CA THR A 220 19.25 6.88 8.21
C THR A 220 19.83 8.27 7.94
N PHE A 221 20.05 8.57 6.68
CA PHE A 221 20.80 9.75 6.22
C PHE A 221 19.94 10.95 5.86
N HIS A 222 18.64 10.90 6.17
CA HIS A 222 17.66 11.89 5.73
C HIS A 222 17.95 13.34 6.15
N LYS A 223 18.62 13.57 7.28
CA LYS A 223 18.99 14.92 7.77
C LYS A 223 20.49 15.22 7.70
N TRP A 224 21.25 14.30 7.12
CA TRP A 224 22.71 14.38 7.21
C TRP A 224 23.31 15.54 6.41
N TRP A 225 22.69 15.94 5.29
CA TRP A 225 23.18 17.08 4.53
C TRP A 225 23.17 18.35 5.37
N GLY A 226 22.08 18.67 6.05
CA GLY A 226 22.00 19.83 6.94
C GLY A 226 22.92 19.76 8.15
N MET A 227 23.37 18.56 8.53
CA MET A 227 24.31 18.38 9.66
C MET A 227 25.78 18.45 9.24
N TYR A 228 26.12 17.95 8.07
CA TYR A 228 27.49 17.71 7.66
C TYR A 228 27.85 18.24 6.25
N GLY A 229 26.88 18.67 5.43
CA GLY A 229 27.09 18.99 4.02
C GLY A 229 28.12 20.08 3.77
N GLU A 230 28.14 21.12 4.60
CA GLU A 230 29.07 22.23 4.47
C GLU A 230 30.47 21.93 5.04
N THR A 231 30.55 21.11 6.08
CA THR A 231 31.81 20.88 6.84
C THR A 231 32.52 19.58 6.42
N GLN A 232 31.79 18.60 5.92
CA GLN A 232 32.28 17.26 5.58
C GLN A 232 31.61 16.74 4.29
N PRO A 233 31.72 17.43 3.15
CA PRO A 233 31.07 17.02 1.91
C PRO A 233 31.54 15.65 1.39
N GLU A 234 32.71 15.17 1.81
CA GLU A 234 33.24 13.87 1.46
C GLU A 234 32.41 12.68 1.99
N LEU A 235 31.51 12.93 2.94
CA LEU A 235 30.56 11.93 3.42
C LEU A 235 29.47 11.60 2.39
N PHE A 236 29.26 12.50 1.41
CA PHE A 236 28.16 12.41 0.46
C PHE A 236 28.64 11.90 -0.92
N ALA A 237 27.66 11.44 -1.70
CA ALA A 237 27.91 10.88 -3.01
C ALA A 237 28.55 11.90 -3.97
N LEU A 238 29.57 11.46 -4.69
CA LEU A 238 30.10 12.16 -5.86
C LEU A 238 29.09 11.98 -7.00
N ASN A 239 28.45 13.05 -7.43
CA ASN A 239 27.41 13.04 -8.46
C ASN A 239 28.01 12.94 -9.90
N LYS A 240 27.16 12.90 -10.93
CA LYS A 240 27.58 12.85 -12.34
C LYS A 240 28.44 14.07 -12.76
N SER A 241 28.27 15.22 -12.11
CA SER A 241 29.02 16.45 -12.38
C SER A 241 30.36 16.53 -11.64
N GLY A 242 30.77 15.46 -10.95
CA GLY A 242 32.01 15.43 -10.17
C GLY A 242 31.95 16.26 -8.88
N LYS A 243 30.75 16.58 -8.38
CA LYS A 243 30.56 17.38 -7.16
C LYS A 243 29.89 16.55 -6.06
N ARG A 244 30.16 16.90 -4.81
CA ARG A 244 29.52 16.31 -3.62
C ARG A 244 28.51 17.31 -3.05
N GLU A 245 27.37 17.38 -3.72
CA GLU A 245 26.28 18.31 -3.40
C GLU A 245 24.92 17.65 -3.70
N PRO A 246 23.81 18.16 -3.11
CA PRO A 246 22.49 17.72 -3.44
C PRO A 246 22.18 17.93 -4.93
N VAL A 247 21.65 16.91 -5.56
CA VAL A 247 21.10 17.05 -6.91
C VAL A 247 19.64 17.43 -6.76
N MET A 248 19.25 18.54 -7.39
CA MET A 248 17.85 18.98 -7.37
C MET A 248 16.96 17.92 -7.98
N LEU A 249 16.01 17.43 -7.21
CA LEU A 249 15.05 16.45 -7.68
C LEU A 249 13.87 17.18 -8.33
N ARG A 250 13.48 16.75 -9.51
CA ARG A 250 12.37 17.31 -10.27
C ARG A 250 11.13 17.43 -9.39
N GLY A 251 10.53 18.60 -9.35
CA GLY A 251 9.31 18.87 -8.56
C GLY A 251 9.46 18.87 -7.04
N ARG A 252 10.70 18.96 -6.53
CA ARG A 252 10.97 19.08 -5.09
C ARG A 252 11.70 20.37 -4.77
N SER A 253 11.44 20.91 -3.57
CA SER A 253 12.19 22.08 -3.08
C SER A 253 13.66 21.69 -2.82
N LYS A 254 14.50 22.73 -2.63
CA LYS A 254 15.91 22.55 -2.24
C LYS A 254 16.01 21.70 -0.97
N GLU A 255 15.26 22.04 0.05
CA GLU A 255 15.24 21.35 1.34
C GLU A 255 14.79 19.89 1.19
N GLN A 256 13.80 19.62 0.33
CA GLN A 256 13.39 18.26 0.03
C GLN A 256 14.49 17.49 -0.72
N SER A 257 15.19 18.13 -1.64
CA SER A 257 16.30 17.51 -2.38
C SER A 257 17.49 17.20 -1.47
N GLU A 258 17.79 18.07 -0.53
CA GLU A 258 18.81 17.89 0.51
C GLU A 258 18.52 16.68 1.42
N GLN A 259 17.25 16.43 1.73
CA GLN A 259 16.84 15.27 2.53
C GLN A 259 17.12 13.94 1.85
N TRP A 260 17.18 13.89 0.53
CA TRP A 260 17.37 12.66 -0.25
C TRP A 260 18.79 12.46 -0.76
N VAL A 261 19.74 13.26 -0.31
CA VAL A 261 21.17 13.12 -0.69
C VAL A 261 21.68 11.73 -0.35
N LYS A 262 22.35 11.08 -1.30
CA LYS A 262 23.03 9.82 -1.06
C LYS A 262 24.36 10.05 -0.35
N ILE A 263 24.77 9.07 0.44
CA ILE A 263 26.08 9.07 1.11
C ILE A 263 27.15 8.39 0.23
N CYS A 264 28.42 8.48 0.65
CA CYS A 264 29.54 7.77 0.07
C CYS A 264 29.82 6.49 0.89
N PRO A 265 29.37 5.29 0.46
CA PRO A 265 29.50 4.05 1.24
C PRO A 265 30.95 3.61 1.47
N SER A 266 31.89 3.99 0.60
CA SER A 266 33.31 3.67 0.75
C SER A 266 34.06 4.56 1.74
N ASN A 267 33.43 5.65 2.24
CA ASN A 267 34.04 6.50 3.24
C ASN A 267 33.80 5.92 4.64
N SER A 268 34.85 5.40 5.29
CA SER A 268 34.77 4.76 6.60
C SER A 268 34.21 5.66 7.70
N LYS A 269 34.35 6.97 7.59
CA LYS A 269 33.81 7.95 8.52
C LYS A 269 32.27 7.96 8.55
N VAL A 270 31.61 7.55 7.45
CA VAL A 270 30.14 7.37 7.41
C VAL A 270 29.72 6.31 8.43
N ALA A 271 30.36 5.15 8.46
CA ALA A 271 30.05 4.09 9.40
C ALA A 271 30.33 4.51 10.87
N GLU A 272 31.42 5.23 11.10
CA GLU A 272 31.76 5.79 12.42
C GLU A 272 30.66 6.73 12.93
N LEU A 273 30.24 7.66 12.10
CA LEU A 273 29.20 8.64 12.44
C LEU A 273 27.82 8.00 12.60
N VAL A 274 27.49 6.93 11.85
CA VAL A 274 26.26 6.17 12.07
C VAL A 274 26.21 5.64 13.49
N VAL A 275 27.29 5.00 13.95
CA VAL A 275 27.38 4.44 15.29
C VAL A 275 27.35 5.54 16.37
N ALA A 276 28.17 6.58 16.20
CA ALA A 276 28.22 7.69 17.16
C ALA A 276 26.88 8.41 17.31
N ASN A 277 26.22 8.73 16.19
CA ASN A 277 24.92 9.40 16.20
C ASN A 277 23.83 8.51 16.82
N TRP A 278 23.88 7.21 16.60
CA TRP A 278 22.94 6.26 17.18
C TRP A 278 23.03 6.24 18.71
N PHE A 279 24.21 6.04 19.26
CA PHE A 279 24.40 6.01 20.70
C PHE A 279 24.05 7.35 21.37
N LYS A 280 24.36 8.47 20.72
CA LYS A 280 23.96 9.79 21.19
C LYS A 280 22.44 9.98 21.26
N ARG A 281 21.73 9.48 20.25
CA ARG A 281 20.26 9.65 20.12
C ARG A 281 19.50 8.65 20.99
N TYR A 282 19.99 7.44 21.13
CA TYR A 282 19.31 6.32 21.80
C TYR A 282 20.20 5.67 22.87
N PRO A 283 20.51 6.39 23.95
CA PRO A 283 21.47 5.87 24.94
C PRO A 283 21.00 4.60 25.68
N ARG A 284 19.70 4.31 25.64
CA ARG A 284 19.09 3.12 26.29
C ARG A 284 18.54 2.07 25.31
N GLN A 285 18.37 2.40 24.04
CA GLN A 285 17.90 1.47 22.99
C GLN A 285 19.08 1.03 22.13
N ARG A 286 19.59 -0.17 22.39
CA ARG A 286 20.78 -0.67 21.70
C ARG A 286 20.52 -1.89 20.82
N GLU A 287 19.27 -2.37 20.75
CA GLU A 287 18.92 -3.62 20.08
C GLU A 287 19.10 -3.56 18.56
N PHE A 288 18.75 -2.43 17.95
CA PHE A 288 18.82 -2.24 16.48
C PHE A 288 19.37 -0.87 16.11
N ILE A 289 20.32 -0.84 15.17
CA ILE A 289 20.82 0.38 14.54
C ILE A 289 20.49 0.36 13.04
N SER A 290 20.14 1.51 12.46
CA SER A 290 19.81 1.60 11.04
C SER A 290 20.99 2.11 10.22
N ALA A 291 21.31 1.41 9.13
CA ALA A 291 22.22 1.81 8.07
C ALA A 291 21.49 1.91 6.72
N CYS A 292 20.17 2.08 6.74
CA CYS A 292 19.35 2.14 5.54
C CYS A 292 19.63 3.39 4.70
N VAL A 293 19.89 3.19 3.42
CA VAL A 293 20.13 4.28 2.46
C VAL A 293 18.88 5.14 2.25
N ASN A 294 19.07 6.41 1.90
CA ASN A 294 17.97 7.29 1.51
C ASN A 294 17.27 6.79 0.25
N ASP A 295 15.96 7.05 0.15
CA ASP A 295 15.10 6.62 -0.93
C ASP A 295 15.55 7.14 -2.31
N GLY A 296 15.03 6.51 -3.36
CA GLY A 296 15.29 6.87 -4.76
C GLY A 296 16.36 6.01 -5.44
N ALA A 297 16.18 5.81 -6.73
CA ALA A 297 17.00 4.94 -7.60
C ALA A 297 18.14 5.68 -8.32
N SER A 298 18.48 6.90 -7.92
CA SER A 298 19.45 7.76 -8.63
C SER A 298 20.45 8.42 -7.69
N ASN A 299 21.41 9.13 -8.28
CA ASN A 299 22.42 9.96 -7.59
C ASN A 299 23.35 9.17 -6.65
N PHE A 300 23.63 7.92 -7.00
CA PHE A 300 24.61 7.10 -6.29
C PHE A 300 26.04 7.60 -6.52
N CYS A 301 26.92 7.38 -5.52
CA CYS A 301 28.28 7.85 -5.52
C CYS A 301 29.10 7.27 -6.68
N ARG A 302 29.86 8.13 -7.40
CA ARG A 302 30.71 7.77 -8.52
C ARG A 302 32.21 7.92 -8.21
N CYS A 303 32.59 8.03 -6.92
CA CYS A 303 34.02 8.11 -6.57
C CYS A 303 34.71 6.76 -6.76
N GLU A 304 36.03 6.80 -6.98
CA GLU A 304 36.88 5.63 -7.19
C GLU A 304 36.74 4.57 -6.08
N GLY A 305 36.66 4.99 -4.81
CA GLY A 305 36.46 4.09 -3.70
C GLY A 305 35.17 3.29 -3.75
N CYS A 306 34.04 3.94 -4.18
CA CYS A 306 32.77 3.26 -4.35
C CYS A 306 32.75 2.34 -5.56
N THR A 307 33.31 2.80 -6.71
CA THR A 307 33.34 2.01 -7.95
C THR A 307 34.26 0.79 -7.88
N LYS A 308 35.28 0.80 -7.02
CA LYS A 308 36.12 -0.37 -6.72
C LYS A 308 35.39 -1.47 -5.95
N ILE A 309 34.32 -1.14 -5.23
CA ILE A 309 33.51 -2.11 -4.47
C ILE A 309 32.43 -2.72 -5.36
N ASP A 310 32.03 -2.01 -6.44
CA ASP A 310 30.98 -2.49 -7.33
C ASP A 310 31.45 -3.69 -8.14
N VAL A 311 30.56 -4.67 -8.24
CA VAL A 311 30.78 -5.86 -9.09
C VAL A 311 29.81 -5.73 -10.28
N ILE A 312 30.31 -5.12 -11.36
CA ILE A 312 29.56 -4.91 -12.60
C ILE A 312 29.85 -6.06 -13.55
N ARG A 313 28.81 -6.73 -14.05
CA ARG A 313 28.90 -7.79 -15.06
C ARG A 313 28.89 -7.21 -16.47
N GLU A 314 29.38 -7.99 -17.43
CA GLU A 314 29.36 -7.61 -18.84
C GLU A 314 27.94 -7.28 -19.31
N GLY A 315 27.76 -6.14 -19.96
CA GLY A 315 26.44 -5.66 -20.42
C GLY A 315 25.64 -4.86 -19.39
N GLU A 316 26.05 -4.83 -18.13
CA GLU A 316 25.35 -4.05 -17.10
C GLU A 316 25.81 -2.58 -17.10
N GLN A 317 24.85 -1.69 -16.80
CA GLN A 317 25.12 -0.27 -16.64
C GLN A 317 25.42 0.09 -15.18
N PHE A 318 26.03 1.27 -14.99
CA PHE A 318 26.23 1.83 -13.66
C PHE A 318 24.91 1.93 -12.91
N ALA A 319 24.91 1.46 -11.66
CA ALA A 319 23.80 1.46 -10.73
C ALA A 319 22.66 0.45 -11.00
N GLU A 320 22.87 -0.55 -11.86
CA GLU A 320 21.92 -1.67 -11.95
C GLU A 320 22.02 -2.61 -10.74
N HIS A 321 23.24 -2.81 -10.22
CA HIS A 321 23.48 -3.59 -9.00
C HIS A 321 24.49 -2.87 -8.10
N LEU A 322 24.08 -2.52 -6.87
CA LEU A 322 24.89 -1.75 -5.93
C LEU A 322 24.98 -2.40 -4.54
N THR A 323 24.58 -3.65 -4.42
CA THR A 323 24.45 -4.32 -3.12
C THR A 323 25.80 -4.44 -2.40
N ASP A 324 26.88 -4.76 -3.11
CA ASP A 324 28.22 -4.91 -2.53
C ASP A 324 28.67 -3.66 -1.77
N ARG A 325 28.52 -2.47 -2.37
CA ARG A 325 28.94 -1.21 -1.72
C ARG A 325 28.13 -0.89 -0.45
N TYR A 326 26.83 -1.23 -0.42
CA TYR A 326 26.00 -0.96 0.74
C TYR A 326 26.12 -2.07 1.82
N ILE A 327 26.47 -3.29 1.42
CA ILE A 327 26.90 -4.34 2.34
C ILE A 327 28.26 -3.98 2.96
N HIS A 328 29.19 -3.41 2.16
CA HIS A 328 30.42 -2.87 2.72
C HIS A 328 30.15 -1.90 3.85
N LEU A 329 29.27 -0.91 3.64
CA LEU A 329 28.87 0.04 4.69
C LEU A 329 28.19 -0.65 5.88
N ALA A 330 27.23 -1.54 5.65
CA ALA A 330 26.51 -2.24 6.72
C ALA A 330 27.47 -3.10 7.57
N ASN A 331 28.40 -3.80 6.93
CA ASN A 331 29.43 -4.59 7.58
C ASN A 331 30.37 -3.72 8.42
N GLU A 332 30.78 -2.54 7.91
CA GLU A 332 31.60 -1.60 8.65
C GLU A 332 30.87 -1.07 9.91
N VAL A 333 29.56 -0.76 9.81
CA VAL A 333 28.74 -0.41 10.97
C VAL A 333 28.62 -1.59 11.92
N ALA A 334 28.37 -2.80 11.39
CA ALA A 334 28.20 -4.03 12.17
C ALA A 334 29.43 -4.39 12.98
N ARG A 335 30.63 -4.31 12.37
CA ARG A 335 31.90 -4.55 13.07
C ARG A 335 32.16 -3.53 14.17
N ARG A 336 31.85 -2.25 13.93
CA ARG A 336 32.03 -1.18 14.92
C ARG A 336 31.10 -1.33 16.10
N VAL A 337 29.80 -1.56 15.82
CA VAL A 337 28.78 -1.65 16.87
C VAL A 337 29.00 -2.86 17.77
N ARG A 338 29.48 -4.01 17.27
CA ARG A 338 29.80 -5.19 18.07
C ARG A 338 30.91 -4.96 19.10
N LYS A 339 31.78 -3.99 18.88
CA LYS A 339 32.80 -3.59 19.87
C LYS A 339 32.20 -2.91 21.10
N HIS A 340 31.01 -2.32 20.95
CA HIS A 340 30.31 -1.66 22.05
C HIS A 340 29.21 -2.54 22.64
N ASP A 341 28.51 -3.29 21.82
CA ASP A 341 27.42 -4.17 22.21
C ASP A 341 27.31 -5.32 21.20
N PRO A 342 27.69 -6.56 21.59
CA PRO A 342 27.70 -7.71 20.69
C PRO A 342 26.32 -8.12 20.17
N ASP A 343 25.25 -7.77 20.89
CA ASP A 343 23.87 -8.17 20.55
C ASP A 343 23.17 -7.17 19.64
N THR A 344 23.74 -5.98 19.45
CA THR A 344 23.16 -4.97 18.56
C THR A 344 23.21 -5.43 17.10
N ARG A 345 22.05 -5.39 16.44
CA ARG A 345 21.87 -5.73 15.04
C ARG A 345 21.83 -4.49 14.17
N VAL A 346 22.28 -4.60 12.91
CA VAL A 346 22.34 -3.52 11.94
C VAL A 346 21.33 -3.75 10.83
N ALA A 347 20.32 -2.90 10.72
CA ALA A 347 19.30 -2.99 9.70
C ALA A 347 19.67 -2.23 8.42
N MET A 348 19.49 -2.86 7.26
CA MET A 348 19.57 -2.23 5.96
C MET A 348 18.37 -2.59 5.09
N TYR A 349 18.13 -1.83 4.02
CA TYR A 349 17.10 -2.15 3.02
C TYR A 349 17.72 -2.88 1.83
N ALA A 350 17.21 -4.08 1.54
CA ALA A 350 17.37 -4.77 0.26
C ALA A 350 16.27 -4.26 -0.67
N TYR A 351 16.53 -3.18 -1.40
CA TYR A 351 15.53 -2.37 -2.11
C TYR A 351 16.04 -1.83 -3.43
N LEU A 352 15.28 -1.91 -4.49
CA LEU A 352 15.67 -1.51 -5.85
C LEU A 352 16.99 -2.18 -6.28
N GLN A 353 18.05 -1.40 -6.57
CA GLN A 353 19.38 -1.87 -6.96
C GLN A 353 20.10 -2.70 -5.88
N LEU A 354 19.51 -2.79 -4.69
CA LEU A 354 20.03 -3.54 -3.54
C LEU A 354 19.17 -4.77 -3.23
N LEU A 355 18.18 -5.10 -4.08
CA LEU A 355 17.23 -6.19 -3.79
C LEU A 355 17.92 -7.55 -3.79
N SER A 356 18.75 -7.81 -4.81
CA SER A 356 19.53 -9.04 -4.90
C SER A 356 20.72 -9.04 -3.94
N ALA A 357 21.18 -10.21 -3.53
CA ALA A 357 22.33 -10.38 -2.66
C ALA A 357 23.62 -9.76 -3.22
N PRO A 358 24.61 -9.40 -2.39
CA PRO A 358 25.93 -8.98 -2.88
C PRO A 358 26.59 -10.13 -3.65
N ARG A 359 27.48 -9.78 -4.57
CA ARG A 359 28.11 -10.74 -5.50
C ARG A 359 29.44 -11.30 -4.99
N GLU A 360 30.16 -10.49 -4.22
CA GLU A 360 31.50 -10.85 -3.69
C GLU A 360 31.62 -10.72 -2.18
N LEU A 361 30.82 -9.84 -1.57
CA LEU A 361 30.96 -9.59 -0.13
C LEU A 361 30.10 -10.54 0.71
N TRP A 362 30.73 -11.09 1.75
CA TRP A 362 30.02 -11.81 2.81
C TRP A 362 29.32 -10.84 3.76
N VAL A 363 28.17 -11.24 4.28
CA VAL A 363 27.35 -10.42 5.20
C VAL A 363 27.72 -10.73 6.64
N GLU A 364 28.00 -9.70 7.44
CA GLU A 364 28.27 -9.84 8.86
C GLU A 364 27.06 -10.42 9.64
N PRO A 365 27.27 -11.31 10.60
CA PRO A 365 26.19 -12.12 11.22
C PRO A 365 25.16 -11.31 12.00
N ASN A 366 25.46 -10.06 12.39
CA ASN A 366 24.55 -9.14 13.06
C ASN A 366 23.88 -8.15 12.09
N VAL A 367 24.00 -8.32 10.78
CA VAL A 367 23.24 -7.54 9.78
C VAL A 367 21.87 -8.17 9.57
N ILE A 368 20.85 -7.32 9.47
CA ILE A 368 19.48 -7.67 9.04
C ILE A 368 19.21 -6.94 7.72
N ALA A 369 18.92 -7.67 6.66
CA ALA A 369 18.44 -7.09 5.43
C ALA A 369 16.91 -7.14 5.39
N HIS A 370 16.25 -5.98 5.24
CA HIS A 370 14.83 -5.92 4.98
C HIS A 370 14.60 -5.99 3.47
N MET A 371 14.08 -7.10 2.99
CA MET A 371 13.65 -7.25 1.62
C MET A 371 12.43 -6.34 1.37
N VAL A 372 12.59 -5.39 0.47
CA VAL A 372 11.56 -4.40 0.12
C VAL A 372 11.17 -4.58 -1.34
N PRO A 373 10.29 -5.55 -1.68
CA PRO A 373 9.71 -5.64 -3.00
C PRO A 373 8.96 -4.36 -3.31
N TYR A 374 9.26 -3.79 -4.48
CA TYR A 374 8.73 -2.48 -4.85
C TYR A 374 7.54 -2.63 -5.79
N VAL A 375 6.40 -2.06 -5.39
CA VAL A 375 5.21 -1.79 -6.21
C VAL A 375 4.46 -3.02 -6.77
N ILE A 376 5.07 -4.21 -6.86
CA ILE A 376 4.43 -5.42 -7.37
C ILE A 376 4.65 -6.57 -6.41
N PRO A 377 3.66 -7.44 -6.20
CA PRO A 377 3.92 -8.73 -5.58
C PRO A 377 4.87 -9.52 -6.50
N LEU A 378 6.06 -9.82 -6.01
CA LEU A 378 6.99 -10.69 -6.72
C LEU A 378 6.36 -12.08 -6.86
N GLU A 379 6.75 -12.82 -7.89
CA GLU A 379 6.43 -14.23 -7.97
C GLU A 379 7.15 -15.01 -6.84
N GLU A 380 6.57 -16.13 -6.42
CA GLU A 380 7.15 -17.00 -5.40
C GLU A 380 8.57 -17.43 -5.78
N LYS A 381 8.78 -17.83 -7.06
CA LYS A 381 10.07 -18.21 -7.59
C LYS A 381 11.12 -17.09 -7.42
N VAL A 382 10.79 -15.87 -7.84
CA VAL A 382 11.72 -14.72 -7.74
C VAL A 382 11.99 -14.39 -6.27
N THR A 383 10.97 -14.45 -5.43
CA THR A 383 11.12 -14.24 -3.98
C THR A 383 12.07 -15.25 -3.36
N ARG A 384 11.92 -16.53 -3.70
CA ARG A 384 12.77 -17.63 -3.26
C ARG A 384 14.22 -17.41 -3.69
N GLU A 385 14.45 -17.15 -4.98
CA GLU A 385 15.79 -16.91 -5.52
C GLU A 385 16.50 -15.74 -4.81
N VAL A 386 15.79 -14.64 -4.52
CA VAL A 386 16.35 -13.51 -3.78
C VAL A 386 16.72 -13.91 -2.35
N LEU A 387 15.83 -14.60 -1.63
CA LEU A 387 16.08 -15.01 -0.25
C LEU A 387 17.21 -16.02 -0.14
N GLU A 388 17.26 -17.01 -1.04
CA GLU A 388 18.32 -18.01 -1.13
C GLU A 388 19.68 -17.34 -1.40
N GLY A 389 19.74 -16.43 -2.38
CA GLY A 389 20.99 -15.68 -2.66
C GLY A 389 21.51 -14.89 -1.47
N TRP A 390 20.63 -14.30 -0.66
CA TRP A 390 21.04 -13.62 0.58
C TRP A 390 21.55 -14.60 1.65
N ARG A 391 20.97 -15.79 1.74
CA ARG A 391 21.46 -16.84 2.67
C ARG A 391 22.83 -17.37 2.27
N GLU A 392 23.06 -17.58 0.98
CA GLU A 392 24.34 -18.06 0.44
C GLU A 392 25.51 -17.15 0.81
N VAL A 393 25.29 -15.86 0.93
CA VAL A 393 26.30 -14.87 1.33
C VAL A 393 26.35 -14.61 2.85
N GLY A 394 25.73 -15.47 3.65
CA GLY A 394 25.85 -15.48 5.11
C GLY A 394 24.82 -14.66 5.89
N LEU A 395 23.80 -14.08 5.24
CA LEU A 395 22.73 -13.36 5.95
C LEU A 395 21.92 -14.35 6.81
N LYS A 396 21.84 -14.08 8.12
CA LYS A 396 21.10 -14.93 9.07
C LYS A 396 19.67 -14.50 9.29
N HIS A 397 19.39 -13.20 9.16
CA HIS A 397 18.09 -12.63 9.50
C HIS A 397 17.59 -11.72 8.39
N MET A 398 16.45 -12.07 7.83
CA MET A 398 15.75 -11.27 6.82
C MET A 398 14.47 -10.68 7.42
N GLY A 399 14.19 -9.41 7.13
CA GLY A 399 12.87 -8.81 7.31
C GLY A 399 12.12 -8.76 5.97
N PHE A 400 10.83 -8.96 5.97
CA PHE A 400 9.99 -8.84 4.78
C PHE A 400 9.14 -7.56 4.86
N ARG A 401 9.46 -6.56 4.02
CA ARG A 401 8.88 -5.21 4.09
C ARG A 401 8.38 -4.74 2.73
N PRO A 402 7.37 -5.40 2.15
CA PRO A 402 6.87 -5.02 0.83
C PRO A 402 6.18 -3.65 0.84
N ASN A 403 6.38 -2.90 -0.25
CA ASN A 403 5.75 -1.60 -0.48
C ASN A 403 4.51 -1.68 -1.40
N TYR A 404 4.21 -2.83 -1.97
CA TYR A 404 3.12 -2.97 -2.95
C TYR A 404 1.71 -2.93 -2.33
N HIS A 405 1.60 -2.93 -1.00
CA HIS A 405 0.31 -2.77 -0.31
C HIS A 405 -0.03 -1.30 -0.01
N HIS A 406 0.78 -0.38 -0.47
CA HIS A 406 0.60 1.07 -0.34
C HIS A 406 -0.59 1.57 -1.18
N LYS A 407 -0.95 2.86 -1.02
CA LYS A 407 -1.93 3.61 -1.85
C LYS A 407 -1.85 3.32 -3.36
N TYR A 408 -0.84 2.60 -3.78
CA TYR A 408 -0.57 2.21 -5.15
C TYR A 408 -1.25 0.91 -5.61
N LEU A 409 -1.90 0.12 -4.74
CA LEU A 409 -2.78 -0.96 -5.20
C LEU A 409 -4.12 -0.37 -5.63
N THR A 410 -4.26 -0.06 -6.87
CA THR A 410 -5.43 0.30 -7.68
C THR A 410 -6.59 1.07 -7.01
N GLY A 411 -6.34 1.76 -5.92
CA GLY A 411 -7.36 2.58 -5.24
C GLY A 411 -8.60 1.79 -4.83
N VAL A 412 -9.50 1.57 -5.77
CA VAL A 412 -10.82 0.99 -5.53
C VAL A 412 -11.16 -0.16 -6.50
N MET A 413 -10.23 -0.50 -7.41
CA MET A 413 -10.44 -1.58 -8.37
C MET A 413 -10.18 -2.95 -7.73
N PRO A 414 -11.01 -3.97 -7.97
CA PRO A 414 -10.73 -5.33 -7.56
C PRO A 414 -9.54 -5.89 -8.36
N LEU A 415 -8.60 -6.58 -7.69
CA LEU A 415 -7.40 -7.13 -8.33
C LEU A 415 -7.34 -8.65 -8.33
N GLY A 416 -7.85 -9.32 -7.30
CA GLY A 416 -7.71 -10.77 -7.14
C GLY A 416 -6.31 -11.23 -6.72
N VAL A 417 -5.53 -10.36 -6.08
CA VAL A 417 -4.10 -10.58 -5.76
C VAL A 417 -3.86 -11.28 -4.42
N GLU A 418 -4.92 -11.57 -3.66
CA GLU A 418 -4.86 -12.03 -2.27
C GLU A 418 -4.09 -13.34 -2.09
N LYS A 419 -4.29 -14.31 -3.01
CA LYS A 419 -3.58 -15.58 -2.98
C LYS A 419 -2.09 -15.40 -3.23
N GLN A 420 -1.74 -14.68 -4.29
CA GLN A 420 -0.35 -14.36 -4.66
C GLN A 420 0.40 -13.70 -3.49
N MET A 421 -0.23 -12.73 -2.83
CA MET A 421 0.41 -12.01 -1.72
C MET A 421 0.67 -12.91 -0.51
N LEU A 422 -0.25 -13.83 -0.19
CA LEU A 422 -0.05 -14.80 0.89
C LEU A 422 1.02 -15.83 0.54
N ASP A 423 1.02 -16.36 -0.69
CA ASP A 423 1.97 -17.38 -1.12
C ASP A 423 3.39 -16.81 -1.12
N VAL A 424 3.60 -15.60 -1.62
CA VAL A 424 4.88 -14.89 -1.54
C VAL A 424 5.31 -14.65 -0.09
N PHE A 425 4.38 -14.27 0.77
CA PHE A 425 4.68 -14.11 2.21
C PHE A 425 5.09 -15.43 2.86
N ARG A 426 4.43 -16.54 2.49
CA ARG A 426 4.78 -17.87 3.02
C ARG A 426 6.18 -18.31 2.60
N VAL A 427 6.57 -18.04 1.35
CA VAL A 427 7.97 -18.24 0.91
C VAL A 427 8.94 -17.48 1.81
N ALA A 428 8.63 -16.22 2.17
CA ALA A 428 9.47 -15.46 3.09
C ALA A 428 9.55 -16.12 4.49
N VAL A 429 8.44 -16.64 5.01
CA VAL A 429 8.41 -17.36 6.30
C VAL A 429 9.19 -18.68 6.24
N GLU A 430 9.09 -19.44 5.15
CA GLU A 430 9.87 -20.67 4.91
C GLU A 430 11.38 -20.42 4.93
N HIS A 431 11.81 -19.17 4.66
CA HIS A 431 13.20 -18.73 4.67
C HIS A 431 13.57 -17.95 5.96
N ASP A 432 12.94 -18.29 7.09
CA ASP A 432 13.23 -17.74 8.43
C ASP A 432 13.19 -16.20 8.51
N THR A 433 12.26 -15.59 7.76
CA THR A 433 12.00 -14.17 7.92
C THR A 433 11.55 -13.85 9.33
N ILE A 434 12.22 -12.89 9.98
CA ILE A 434 11.98 -12.52 11.38
C ILE A 434 10.89 -11.46 11.55
N SER A 435 10.52 -10.74 10.49
CA SER A 435 9.53 -9.66 10.57
C SER A 435 8.76 -9.49 9.29
N ALA A 436 7.47 -9.13 9.41
CA ALA A 436 6.63 -8.69 8.33
C ALA A 436 6.11 -7.27 8.58
N ASN A 437 6.35 -6.35 7.62
CA ASN A 437 6.00 -4.95 7.75
C ASN A 437 5.47 -4.40 6.42
N TYR A 438 4.19 -4.64 6.15
CA TYR A 438 3.54 -4.19 4.91
C TYR A 438 3.22 -2.69 4.93
N ASP A 439 3.41 -2.02 3.83
CA ASP A 439 3.04 -0.62 3.59
C ASP A 439 1.80 -0.57 2.71
N SER A 440 0.70 0.00 3.05
CA SER A 440 0.08 0.31 4.34
C SER A 440 -1.44 0.28 4.19
N LEU A 441 -2.18 0.18 5.30
CA LEU A 441 -3.65 0.28 5.31
C LEU A 441 -4.08 1.71 4.93
N VAL A 442 -4.89 1.82 3.90
CA VAL A 442 -5.42 3.11 3.42
C VAL A 442 -6.94 3.11 3.30
N HIS A 443 -7.62 2.27 4.08
CA HIS A 443 -9.09 2.17 4.17
C HIS A 443 -9.79 1.91 2.83
N ARG A 444 -9.43 0.83 2.13
CA ARG A 444 -10.00 0.48 0.82
C ARG A 444 -10.95 -0.72 0.87
N TRP A 445 -11.73 -0.78 1.91
CA TRP A 445 -12.76 -1.78 2.11
C TRP A 445 -13.97 -1.49 1.21
N PRO A 446 -14.74 -2.46 0.76
CA PRO A 446 -14.61 -3.90 0.99
C PRO A 446 -13.90 -4.70 -0.12
N VAL A 447 -13.64 -4.14 -1.34
CA VAL A 447 -13.05 -4.90 -2.47
C VAL A 447 -11.62 -5.39 -2.22
N THR A 448 -10.89 -4.75 -1.32
CA THR A 448 -9.50 -5.11 -0.97
C THR A 448 -9.38 -5.70 0.44
N GLY A 449 -10.47 -5.73 1.21
CA GLY A 449 -10.45 -6.18 2.60
C GLY A 449 -10.04 -7.64 2.77
N ILE A 450 -10.35 -8.48 1.80
CA ILE A 450 -9.90 -9.87 1.79
C ILE A 450 -8.37 -9.98 1.76
N VAL A 451 -7.68 -9.10 1.03
CA VAL A 451 -6.20 -9.05 0.97
C VAL A 451 -5.64 -8.70 2.35
N ASP A 452 -6.15 -7.63 2.96
CA ASP A 452 -5.71 -7.18 4.28
C ASP A 452 -5.96 -8.26 5.34
N TYR A 453 -7.13 -8.88 5.30
CA TYR A 453 -7.51 -9.95 6.22
C TYR A 453 -6.61 -11.18 6.10
N ILE A 454 -6.41 -11.69 4.89
CA ILE A 454 -5.60 -12.88 4.62
C ILE A 454 -4.15 -12.66 5.00
N LEU A 455 -3.58 -11.48 4.70
CA LEU A 455 -2.22 -11.12 5.13
C LEU A 455 -2.09 -11.02 6.66
N ALA A 456 -3.06 -10.39 7.32
CA ALA A 456 -3.07 -10.26 8.77
C ALA A 456 -3.14 -11.62 9.46
N LYS A 457 -4.00 -12.50 8.98
CA LYS A 457 -4.14 -13.88 9.47
C LYS A 457 -2.92 -14.73 9.13
N GLY A 458 -2.38 -14.61 7.92
CA GLY A 458 -1.14 -15.28 7.52
C GLY A 458 0.05 -14.90 8.40
N MET A 459 0.19 -13.62 8.77
CA MET A 459 1.23 -13.19 9.72
C MET A 459 1.03 -13.76 11.13
N SER A 460 -0.22 -13.94 11.55
CA SER A 460 -0.56 -14.48 12.87
C SER A 460 -0.42 -15.99 12.95
N GLU A 461 -0.82 -16.71 11.90
CA GLU A 461 -0.83 -18.17 11.78
C GLU A 461 -0.28 -18.58 10.39
N PRO A 462 1.02 -18.47 10.13
CA PRO A 462 1.61 -18.63 8.80
C PRO A 462 1.55 -20.08 8.26
N ASP A 463 1.26 -21.05 9.10
CA ASP A 463 1.12 -22.46 8.69
C ASP A 463 -0.19 -22.74 7.93
N LYS A 464 -1.15 -21.83 8.02
CA LYS A 464 -2.45 -22.00 7.34
C LYS A 464 -2.37 -21.64 5.87
N GLN A 465 -3.05 -22.44 5.05
CA GLN A 465 -3.13 -22.25 3.60
C GLN A 465 -4.14 -21.16 3.21
N PHE A 466 -3.99 -20.61 2.01
CA PHE A 466 -4.91 -19.60 1.45
C PHE A 466 -6.39 -20.02 1.55
N ALA A 467 -6.72 -21.26 1.13
CA ALA A 467 -8.09 -21.77 1.14
C ALA A 467 -8.73 -21.74 2.53
N HIS A 468 -7.95 -21.93 3.61
CA HIS A 468 -8.43 -21.83 4.98
C HIS A 468 -8.88 -20.40 5.30
N TRP A 469 -8.08 -19.39 4.94
CA TRP A 469 -8.39 -18.01 5.23
C TRP A 469 -9.45 -17.42 4.31
N GLU A 470 -9.48 -17.82 3.04
CA GLU A 470 -10.57 -17.48 2.11
C GLU A 470 -11.92 -17.97 2.65
N GLU A 471 -11.99 -19.24 3.03
CA GLU A 471 -13.18 -19.84 3.64
C GLU A 471 -13.57 -19.09 4.93
N HIS A 472 -12.59 -18.80 5.79
CA HIS A 472 -12.81 -18.13 7.05
C HIS A 472 -13.31 -16.68 6.86
N TYR A 473 -12.84 -15.98 5.85
CA TYR A 473 -13.32 -14.65 5.45
C TYR A 473 -14.74 -14.71 4.90
N CYS A 474 -14.98 -15.59 3.94
CA CYS A 474 -16.26 -15.66 3.24
C CYS A 474 -17.42 -16.11 4.16
N ARG A 475 -17.15 -16.97 5.15
CA ARG A 475 -18.17 -17.37 6.17
C ARG A 475 -18.77 -16.20 6.93
N ALA A 476 -18.12 -15.04 6.99
CA ALA A 476 -18.67 -13.85 7.60
C ALA A 476 -19.91 -13.30 6.86
N TYR A 477 -20.14 -13.75 5.63
CA TYR A 477 -21.31 -13.41 4.83
C TYR A 477 -22.50 -14.39 4.99
N GLY A 478 -22.39 -15.35 5.91
CA GLY A 478 -23.44 -16.32 6.20
C GLY A 478 -23.87 -17.15 4.99
N PRO A 479 -25.16 -17.27 4.67
CA PRO A 479 -25.65 -17.98 3.49
C PRO A 479 -25.07 -17.48 2.14
N ALA A 480 -24.60 -16.24 2.07
CA ALA A 480 -23.97 -15.70 0.86
C ALA A 480 -22.49 -16.08 0.70
N ALA A 481 -21.90 -16.86 1.61
CA ALA A 481 -20.46 -17.17 1.63
C ALA A 481 -19.93 -17.72 0.30
N GLU A 482 -20.63 -18.69 -0.31
CA GLU A 482 -20.21 -19.29 -1.59
C GLU A 482 -20.33 -18.31 -2.78
N VAL A 483 -21.29 -17.40 -2.73
CA VAL A 483 -21.44 -16.34 -3.75
C VAL A 483 -20.28 -15.35 -3.65
N VAL A 484 -19.97 -14.89 -2.44
CA VAL A 484 -18.84 -13.99 -2.21
C VAL A 484 -17.50 -14.65 -2.57
N LYS A 485 -17.35 -15.94 -2.28
CA LYS A 485 -16.17 -16.70 -2.68
C LYS A 485 -16.04 -16.79 -4.21
N ARG A 486 -17.13 -17.02 -4.93
CA ARG A 486 -17.14 -16.98 -6.41
C ARG A 486 -16.80 -15.60 -6.95
N TYR A 487 -17.27 -14.52 -6.32
CA TYR A 487 -16.95 -13.16 -6.70
C TYR A 487 -15.43 -12.88 -6.61
N PHE A 488 -14.79 -13.18 -5.48
CA PHE A 488 -13.34 -12.99 -5.34
C PHE A 488 -12.54 -13.92 -6.25
N ARG A 489 -12.99 -15.18 -6.40
CA ARG A 489 -12.38 -16.15 -7.33
C ARG A 489 -12.40 -15.63 -8.77
N TYR A 490 -13.50 -15.02 -9.23
CA TYR A 490 -13.57 -14.43 -10.56
C TYR A 490 -12.44 -13.44 -10.81
N TRP A 491 -12.26 -12.46 -9.90
CA TRP A 491 -11.21 -11.47 -10.05
C TRP A 491 -9.81 -12.09 -9.96
N ARG A 492 -9.62 -13.12 -9.15
CA ARG A 492 -8.35 -13.83 -9.04
C ARG A 492 -8.02 -14.62 -10.30
N GLU A 493 -8.93 -15.49 -10.75
CA GLU A 493 -8.65 -16.41 -11.84
C GLU A 493 -8.75 -15.73 -13.21
N GLU A 494 -9.80 -14.93 -13.45
CA GLU A 494 -10.05 -14.31 -14.76
C GLU A 494 -9.27 -13.02 -14.98
N LEU A 495 -9.03 -12.24 -13.95
CA LEU A 495 -8.28 -10.99 -14.08
C LEU A 495 -6.81 -11.15 -13.69
N TRP A 496 -6.53 -11.51 -12.42
CA TRP A 496 -5.16 -11.52 -11.94
C TRP A 496 -4.31 -12.58 -12.65
N GLU A 497 -4.70 -13.84 -12.57
CA GLU A 497 -3.89 -14.96 -13.07
C GLU A 497 -3.81 -14.99 -14.60
N LYS A 498 -4.91 -14.70 -15.31
CA LYS A 498 -4.96 -14.79 -16.77
C LYS A 498 -4.53 -13.52 -17.50
N ARG A 499 -4.76 -12.34 -16.93
CA ARG A 499 -4.56 -11.07 -17.64
C ARG A 499 -3.50 -10.17 -17.02
N LEU A 500 -3.46 -9.98 -15.70
CA LEU A 500 -2.53 -9.05 -15.08
C LEU A 500 -1.14 -9.68 -14.82
N LEU A 501 -1.08 -10.84 -14.20
CA LEU A 501 0.19 -11.48 -13.84
C LEU A 501 1.08 -11.77 -15.06
N PRO A 502 0.58 -12.32 -16.18
CA PRO A 502 1.41 -12.53 -17.38
C PRO A 502 1.93 -11.23 -18.01
N ASN A 503 1.25 -10.10 -17.79
CA ASN A 503 1.59 -8.80 -18.37
C ASN A 503 2.20 -7.82 -17.36
N ILE A 504 2.58 -8.29 -16.18
CA ILE A 504 3.00 -7.44 -15.05
C ILE A 504 4.19 -6.54 -15.40
N ASN A 505 5.17 -7.06 -16.16
CA ASN A 505 6.34 -6.30 -16.57
C ASN A 505 5.98 -5.16 -17.54
N GLU A 506 5.07 -5.43 -18.48
CA GLU A 506 4.58 -4.42 -19.42
C GLU A 506 3.77 -3.33 -18.71
N ILE A 507 2.89 -3.72 -17.79
CA ILE A 507 2.14 -2.78 -16.95
C ILE A 507 3.10 -1.87 -16.18
N CYS A 508 4.14 -2.43 -15.57
CA CYS A 508 5.14 -1.67 -14.83
C CYS A 508 5.95 -0.75 -15.72
N ARG A 509 6.32 -1.20 -16.92
CA ARG A 509 7.02 -0.39 -17.91
C ARG A 509 6.19 0.83 -18.30
N ARG A 510 4.90 0.65 -18.60
CA ARG A 510 3.96 1.74 -18.92
C ARG A 510 3.81 2.74 -17.77
N GLY A 511 3.86 2.28 -16.53
CA GLY A 511 3.76 3.16 -15.36
C GLY A 511 4.97 4.04 -15.10
N GLY A 512 6.08 3.81 -15.80
CA GLY A 512 7.34 4.49 -15.57
C GLY A 512 7.96 4.13 -14.20
N ALA A 513 9.28 4.01 -14.15
CA ALA A 513 10.04 3.62 -12.95
C ALA A 513 9.48 2.36 -12.23
N GLY A 514 8.89 1.42 -12.98
CA GLY A 514 8.34 0.18 -12.43
C GLY A 514 7.02 0.34 -11.66
N ASN A 515 6.25 1.41 -11.88
CA ASN A 515 5.03 1.69 -11.14
C ASN A 515 3.82 0.94 -11.71
N PHE A 516 3.53 -0.23 -11.16
CA PHE A 516 2.41 -1.08 -11.56
C PHE A 516 1.06 -0.35 -11.55
N VAL A 517 0.74 0.39 -10.50
CA VAL A 517 -0.57 1.04 -10.36
C VAL A 517 -0.79 2.10 -11.42
N ARG A 518 0.24 2.92 -11.67
CA ARG A 518 0.17 3.94 -12.70
C ARG A 518 -0.01 3.30 -14.07
N GLY A 519 0.78 2.28 -14.38
CA GLY A 519 0.68 1.54 -15.64
C GLY A 519 -0.69 0.90 -15.82
N LEU A 520 -1.22 0.25 -14.78
CA LEU A 520 -2.53 -0.38 -14.83
C LEU A 520 -3.66 0.65 -15.05
N MET A 521 -3.63 1.76 -14.31
CA MET A 521 -4.69 2.78 -14.44
C MET A 521 -4.66 3.50 -15.79
N TRP A 522 -3.48 3.67 -16.40
CA TRP A 522 -3.35 4.22 -17.75
C TRP A 522 -3.73 3.24 -18.86
N SER A 523 -3.69 1.94 -18.60
CA SER A 523 -4.08 0.88 -19.54
C SER A 523 -5.25 0.03 -19.02
N LEU A 524 -6.14 0.62 -18.24
CA LEU A 524 -7.22 -0.10 -17.56
C LEU A 524 -8.11 -0.87 -18.54
N GLY A 525 -8.42 -0.28 -19.69
CA GLY A 525 -9.24 -0.89 -20.74
C GLY A 525 -8.59 -2.07 -21.47
N ASP A 526 -7.26 -2.23 -21.35
CA ASP A 526 -6.56 -3.38 -21.95
C ASP A 526 -6.75 -4.66 -21.10
N TYR A 527 -7.10 -4.50 -19.83
CA TYR A 527 -7.17 -5.62 -18.87
C TYR A 527 -8.56 -5.83 -18.29
N TYR A 528 -9.33 -4.78 -18.04
CA TYR A 528 -10.72 -4.87 -17.57
C TYR A 528 -11.69 -4.64 -18.72
N THR A 529 -12.85 -5.29 -18.66
CA THR A 529 -13.94 -5.13 -19.63
C THR A 529 -15.25 -4.81 -18.92
N ALA A 530 -16.20 -4.25 -19.63
CA ALA A 530 -17.57 -4.04 -19.10
C ALA A 530 -18.22 -5.38 -18.70
N GLU A 531 -17.94 -6.45 -19.46
CA GLU A 531 -18.44 -7.80 -19.20
C GLU A 531 -17.98 -8.37 -17.87
N ASP A 532 -16.77 -8.01 -17.39
CA ASP A 532 -16.29 -8.43 -16.06
C ASP A 532 -17.22 -7.92 -14.96
N PHE A 533 -17.67 -6.68 -15.10
CA PHE A 533 -18.62 -6.09 -14.14
C PHE A 533 -20.02 -6.68 -14.29
N ASP A 534 -20.47 -6.99 -15.52
CA ASP A 534 -21.76 -7.66 -15.73
C ASP A 534 -21.76 -9.05 -15.06
N LYS A 535 -20.70 -9.81 -15.21
CA LYS A 535 -20.53 -11.13 -14.58
C LYS A 535 -20.48 -11.04 -13.06
N THR A 536 -19.69 -10.11 -12.53
CA THR A 536 -19.52 -9.94 -11.07
C THR A 536 -20.78 -9.36 -10.42
N ASP A 537 -21.51 -8.47 -11.06
CA ASP A 537 -22.81 -8.00 -10.61
C ASP A 537 -23.83 -9.17 -10.61
N ALA A 538 -23.86 -9.99 -11.66
CA ALA A 538 -24.72 -11.18 -11.73
C ALA A 538 -24.38 -12.20 -10.60
N ILE A 539 -23.10 -12.39 -10.28
CA ILE A 539 -22.69 -13.24 -9.15
C ILE A 539 -23.26 -12.69 -7.85
N LEU A 540 -23.07 -11.40 -7.55
CA LEU A 540 -23.50 -10.79 -6.29
C LEU A 540 -25.03 -10.69 -6.14
N THR A 541 -25.77 -10.58 -7.24
CA THR A 541 -27.24 -10.53 -7.25
C THR A 541 -27.91 -11.90 -7.12
N ALA A 542 -27.15 -12.99 -7.24
CA ALA A 542 -27.67 -14.35 -7.11
C ALA A 542 -27.95 -14.78 -5.64
N VAL A 543 -27.87 -13.87 -4.70
CA VAL A 543 -28.07 -14.14 -3.26
C VAL A 543 -29.53 -13.95 -2.89
N ASP A 544 -30.09 -14.90 -2.16
CA ASP A 544 -31.33 -14.70 -1.43
C ASP A 544 -31.08 -13.78 -0.23
N ILE A 545 -31.43 -12.52 -0.36
CA ILE A 545 -31.18 -11.48 0.66
C ILE A 545 -32.01 -11.74 1.92
N GLU A 546 -33.18 -12.35 1.81
CA GLU A 546 -34.07 -12.61 2.96
C GLU A 546 -33.51 -13.71 3.87
N ALA A 547 -32.66 -14.59 3.34
CA ALA A 547 -31.94 -15.61 4.12
C ALA A 547 -30.80 -15.01 4.98
N LEU A 548 -30.44 -13.74 4.77
CA LEU A 548 -29.33 -13.09 5.47
C LEU A 548 -29.79 -12.31 6.70
N THR A 549 -29.00 -12.32 7.75
CA THR A 549 -29.17 -11.39 8.88
C THR A 549 -28.90 -9.93 8.43
N PRO A 550 -29.44 -8.92 9.13
CA PRO A 550 -29.20 -7.51 8.78
C PRO A 550 -27.71 -7.13 8.68
N ARG A 551 -26.84 -7.77 9.47
CA ARG A 551 -25.37 -7.54 9.40
C ARG A 551 -24.76 -8.16 8.14
N GLU A 552 -25.19 -9.34 7.73
CA GLU A 552 -24.76 -10.01 6.51
C GLU A 552 -25.26 -9.27 5.28
N GLN A 553 -26.54 -8.81 5.29
CA GLN A 553 -27.11 -7.95 4.25
C GLN A 553 -26.27 -6.67 4.08
N ASN A 554 -25.91 -6.02 5.19
CA ASN A 554 -25.10 -4.80 5.13
C ASN A 554 -23.69 -5.07 4.54
N ARG A 555 -23.00 -6.16 4.91
CA ARG A 555 -21.72 -6.54 4.32
C ARG A 555 -21.82 -6.81 2.84
N LEU A 556 -22.81 -7.62 2.43
CA LEU A 556 -23.03 -7.91 1.00
C LEU A 556 -23.35 -6.64 0.22
N ARG A 557 -24.20 -5.76 0.76
CA ARG A 557 -24.53 -4.46 0.17
C ARG A 557 -23.29 -3.58 -0.01
N GLN A 558 -22.40 -3.50 0.98
CA GLN A 558 -21.16 -2.74 0.85
C GLN A 558 -20.25 -3.31 -0.25
N LEU A 559 -20.13 -4.63 -0.36
CA LEU A 559 -19.37 -5.27 -1.43
C LEU A 559 -19.98 -4.98 -2.81
N THR A 560 -21.31 -5.07 -2.93
CA THR A 560 -22.03 -4.76 -4.17
C THR A 560 -21.85 -3.30 -4.56
N LEU A 561 -22.00 -2.36 -3.62
CA LEU A 561 -21.77 -0.93 -3.88
C LEU A 561 -20.31 -0.66 -4.28
N ALA A 562 -19.36 -1.36 -3.69
CA ALA A 562 -17.95 -1.20 -4.06
C ALA A 562 -17.65 -1.76 -5.47
N ASN A 563 -18.30 -2.86 -5.87
CA ASN A 563 -18.22 -3.36 -7.26
C ASN A 563 -18.82 -2.35 -8.24
N GLN A 564 -19.99 -1.79 -7.92
CA GLN A 564 -20.61 -0.72 -8.71
C GLN A 564 -19.73 0.52 -8.82
N HIS A 565 -19.07 0.92 -7.73
CA HIS A 565 -18.11 2.01 -7.73
C HIS A 565 -16.93 1.72 -8.65
N ALA A 566 -16.35 0.52 -8.60
CA ALA A 566 -15.26 0.11 -9.48
C ALA A 566 -15.68 0.16 -10.96
N ARG A 567 -16.91 -0.29 -11.28
CA ARG A 567 -17.49 -0.15 -12.62
C ARG A 567 -17.59 1.31 -13.06
N LEU A 568 -18.03 2.20 -12.16
CA LEU A 568 -18.12 3.64 -12.48
C LEU A 568 -16.73 4.25 -12.69
N VAL A 569 -15.72 3.83 -11.95
CA VAL A 569 -14.32 4.23 -12.17
C VAL A 569 -13.85 3.73 -13.54
N TYR A 570 -14.06 2.47 -13.87
CA TYR A 570 -13.79 1.92 -15.21
C TYR A 570 -14.42 2.76 -16.30
N ASN A 571 -15.71 3.04 -16.18
CA ASN A 571 -16.47 3.86 -17.16
C ASN A 571 -15.96 5.31 -17.25
N ALA A 572 -15.36 5.87 -16.19
CA ALA A 572 -14.78 7.20 -16.20
C ALA A 572 -13.34 7.24 -16.73
N VAL A 573 -12.59 6.13 -16.59
CA VAL A 573 -11.17 6.06 -16.99
C VAL A 573 -11.02 5.65 -18.46
N VAL A 574 -11.72 4.61 -18.89
CA VAL A 574 -11.49 3.95 -20.18
C VAL A 574 -11.98 4.75 -21.40
N PRO A 575 -13.14 5.43 -21.36
CA PRO A 575 -13.59 6.21 -22.52
C PRO A 575 -12.64 7.36 -22.86
N PRO A 576 -12.63 7.81 -24.11
CA PRO A 576 -11.87 8.98 -24.50
C PRO A 576 -12.32 10.24 -23.73
N PRO A 577 -11.46 11.25 -23.58
CA PRO A 577 -11.69 12.40 -22.69
C PRO A 577 -13.03 13.11 -22.86
N HIS A 578 -13.57 13.17 -24.08
CA HIS A 578 -14.83 13.85 -24.36
C HIS A 578 -16.07 13.12 -23.84
N GLU A 579 -16.00 11.80 -23.64
CA GLU A 579 -17.08 11.00 -23.08
C GLU A 579 -17.01 10.93 -21.56
N LYS A 580 -15.83 11.23 -20.98
CA LYS A 580 -15.60 11.15 -19.54
C LYS A 580 -16.52 12.03 -18.72
N TYR A 581 -16.96 13.18 -19.23
CA TYR A 581 -17.74 14.14 -18.47
C TYR A 581 -19.00 13.52 -17.83
N GLU A 582 -19.84 12.85 -18.64
CA GLU A 582 -21.07 12.24 -18.13
C GLU A 582 -20.79 11.05 -17.20
N HIS A 583 -19.73 10.27 -17.48
CA HIS A 583 -19.31 9.20 -16.60
C HIS A 583 -18.76 9.73 -15.28
N THR A 584 -17.99 10.81 -15.32
CA THR A 584 -17.45 11.47 -14.12
C THR A 584 -18.56 12.06 -13.26
N LYS A 585 -19.57 12.67 -13.86
CA LYS A 585 -20.77 13.15 -13.15
C LYS A 585 -21.47 12.01 -12.41
N ARG A 586 -21.67 10.86 -13.07
CA ARG A 586 -22.27 9.67 -12.44
C ARG A 586 -21.41 9.14 -11.30
N LEU A 587 -20.08 9.08 -11.48
CA LEU A 587 -19.14 8.67 -10.46
C LEU A 587 -19.19 9.61 -9.25
N THR A 588 -19.19 10.93 -9.48
CA THR A 588 -19.24 11.95 -8.41
C THR A 588 -20.56 11.88 -7.66
N ALA A 589 -21.69 11.76 -8.35
CA ALA A 589 -23.02 11.63 -7.75
C ALA A 589 -23.12 10.34 -6.91
N PHE A 590 -22.55 9.23 -7.38
CA PHE A 590 -22.49 7.98 -6.63
C PHE A 590 -21.65 8.13 -5.36
N ARG A 591 -20.48 8.74 -5.46
CA ARG A 591 -19.60 9.01 -4.31
C ARG A 591 -20.27 9.87 -3.26
N GLU A 592 -20.96 10.94 -3.67
CA GLU A 592 -21.69 11.81 -2.74
C GLU A 592 -22.85 11.07 -2.07
N LYS A 593 -23.63 10.31 -2.83
CA LYS A 593 -24.75 9.53 -2.31
C LYS A 593 -24.31 8.48 -1.27
N HIS A 594 -23.17 7.85 -1.46
CA HIS A 594 -22.71 6.71 -0.66
C HIS A 594 -21.50 7.02 0.22
N LYS A 595 -21.19 8.31 0.45
CA LYS A 595 -20.00 8.75 1.18
C LYS A 595 -19.88 8.21 2.61
N ASP A 596 -21.02 7.99 3.25
CA ASP A 596 -21.09 7.49 4.63
C ASP A 596 -21.27 5.96 4.71
N GLU A 597 -21.72 5.33 3.62
CA GLU A 597 -21.91 3.89 3.55
C GLU A 597 -20.62 3.16 3.18
N LEU A 598 -19.90 3.65 2.17
CA LEU A 598 -18.65 3.07 1.71
C LEU A 598 -17.47 3.64 2.51
N ARG A 599 -16.64 2.77 3.05
CA ARG A 599 -15.49 3.14 3.90
C ARG A 599 -14.27 3.57 3.10
N PHE A 600 -14.46 4.24 1.97
CA PHE A 600 -13.36 4.76 1.19
C PHE A 600 -12.86 6.11 1.73
N PRO A 601 -11.56 6.37 1.73
CA PRO A 601 -11.01 7.69 1.98
C PRO A 601 -11.17 8.56 0.72
N TRP A 602 -12.39 9.02 0.44
CA TRP A 602 -12.77 9.68 -0.82
C TRP A 602 -11.78 10.75 -1.27
N GLY A 603 -11.32 11.61 -0.34
CA GLY A 603 -10.32 12.63 -0.66
C GLY A 603 -8.97 12.05 -1.13
N SER A 604 -8.53 10.93 -0.52
CA SER A 604 -7.30 10.26 -0.93
C SER A 604 -7.45 9.52 -2.26
N VAL A 605 -8.63 8.94 -2.52
CA VAL A 605 -8.94 8.29 -3.80
C VAL A 605 -8.95 9.31 -4.93
N ALA A 606 -9.69 10.41 -4.76
CA ALA A 606 -9.73 11.50 -5.74
C ALA A 606 -8.35 12.15 -5.96
N ALA A 607 -7.60 12.40 -4.90
CA ALA A 607 -6.24 12.95 -5.01
C ALA A 607 -5.29 12.01 -5.76
N MET A 608 -5.42 10.70 -5.58
CA MET A 608 -4.64 9.70 -6.32
C MET A 608 -5.03 9.71 -7.81
N GLU A 609 -6.31 9.66 -8.12
CA GLU A 609 -6.83 9.66 -9.49
C GLU A 609 -6.39 10.92 -10.26
N MET A 610 -6.51 12.09 -9.63
CA MET A 610 -6.00 13.36 -10.18
C MET A 610 -4.46 13.37 -10.29
N GLY A 611 -3.78 12.76 -9.32
CA GLY A 611 -2.32 12.63 -9.31
C GLY A 611 -1.76 11.73 -10.40
N LEU A 612 -2.57 10.86 -10.98
CA LEU A 612 -2.24 10.01 -12.13
C LEU A 612 -2.51 10.69 -13.49
N GLY A 613 -2.79 12.00 -13.51
CA GLY A 613 -3.10 12.74 -14.74
C GLY A 613 -4.58 12.97 -14.97
N ASP A 614 -5.36 13.13 -13.90
CA ASP A 614 -6.82 13.30 -13.94
C ASP A 614 -7.55 12.20 -14.74
N ILE A 615 -7.14 10.96 -14.50
CA ILE A 615 -7.59 9.78 -15.25
C ILE A 615 -9.12 9.61 -15.31
N THR A 616 -9.83 10.05 -14.26
CA THR A 616 -11.29 10.02 -14.18
C THR A 616 -11.96 11.28 -14.71
N GLY A 617 -11.22 12.31 -15.08
CA GLY A 617 -11.75 13.59 -15.53
C GLY A 617 -12.36 14.46 -14.43
N LEU A 618 -12.05 14.22 -13.15
CA LEU A 618 -12.60 14.99 -12.02
C LEU A 618 -12.31 16.49 -12.12
N LYS A 619 -11.07 16.87 -12.45
CA LYS A 619 -10.69 18.27 -12.68
C LYS A 619 -11.42 18.88 -13.87
N ILE A 620 -11.55 18.10 -14.95
CA ILE A 620 -12.27 18.53 -16.16
C ILE A 620 -13.73 18.76 -15.84
N ALA A 621 -14.37 17.87 -15.08
CA ALA A 621 -15.77 18.01 -14.67
C ALA A 621 -15.99 19.26 -13.82
N ASP A 622 -15.14 19.51 -12.82
CA ASP A 622 -15.22 20.71 -11.96
C ASP A 622 -15.11 22.00 -12.80
N THR A 623 -14.16 22.03 -13.73
CA THR A 623 -13.96 23.20 -14.60
C THR A 623 -15.07 23.36 -15.66
N MET A 624 -15.67 22.27 -16.12
CA MET A 624 -16.76 22.33 -17.11
C MET A 624 -18.12 22.72 -16.51
N GLN A 625 -18.33 22.56 -15.20
CA GLN A 625 -19.51 23.10 -14.52
C GLN A 625 -19.59 24.63 -14.62
N ASP A 626 -18.43 25.31 -14.68
CA ASP A 626 -18.37 26.77 -14.90
C ASP A 626 -18.52 27.17 -16.38
N TYR A 627 -18.52 26.19 -17.32
CA TYR A 627 -18.60 26.42 -18.77
C TYR A 627 -19.95 26.02 -19.32
N LEU A 628 -20.96 26.84 -19.10
CA LEU A 628 -22.25 26.87 -19.88
C LEU A 628 -22.05 27.39 -21.32
N LYS A 629 -20.86 27.25 -21.92
CA LYS A 629 -20.50 27.81 -23.22
C LYS A 629 -20.44 26.71 -24.28
N PRO A 630 -20.87 26.96 -25.50
CA PRO A 630 -20.78 25.99 -26.57
C PRO A 630 -19.32 25.62 -26.82
N TRP A 631 -19.05 24.33 -26.96
CA TRP A 631 -17.72 23.79 -27.25
C TRP A 631 -17.80 22.73 -28.34
N VAL A 632 -16.72 22.59 -29.07
CA VAL A 632 -16.56 21.59 -30.13
C VAL A 632 -15.30 20.82 -29.87
N ARG A 633 -15.35 19.53 -30.06
CA ARG A 633 -14.25 18.64 -29.89
C ARG A 633 -13.33 18.61 -31.11
N THR A 634 -12.02 18.50 -30.86
CA THR A 634 -11.04 18.10 -31.87
C THR A 634 -11.01 16.57 -32.00
N ASP A 635 -10.53 16.05 -33.13
CA ASP A 635 -10.28 14.62 -33.28
C ASP A 635 -9.30 14.12 -32.21
N LEU A 636 -9.44 12.87 -31.81
CA LEU A 636 -8.57 12.23 -30.84
C LEU A 636 -7.18 11.92 -31.43
N PHE A 637 -7.14 11.59 -32.72
CA PHE A 637 -5.92 11.27 -33.43
C PHE A 637 -5.36 12.50 -34.15
N TRP A 638 -4.13 12.85 -33.81
CA TRP A 638 -3.38 13.93 -34.44
C TRP A 638 -2.19 13.39 -35.19
N GLN A 639 -1.77 14.07 -36.24
CA GLN A 639 -0.49 13.82 -36.90
C GLN A 639 0.63 14.14 -35.91
N PHE A 640 1.68 13.30 -35.85
CA PHE A 640 2.76 13.40 -34.88
C PHE A 640 4.12 13.16 -35.52
N LYS A 641 5.10 13.98 -35.17
CA LYS A 641 6.47 13.87 -35.65
C LYS A 641 7.46 14.15 -34.53
N LEU A 642 8.43 13.25 -34.35
CA LEU A 642 9.55 13.46 -33.43
C LEU A 642 10.54 14.46 -34.01
N ASP A 643 11.17 15.25 -33.14
CA ASP A 643 12.19 16.23 -33.50
C ASP A 643 13.45 16.08 -32.64
N PRO A 644 14.21 14.96 -32.79
CA PRO A 644 15.37 14.66 -31.95
C PRO A 644 16.54 15.62 -32.14
N LYS A 645 16.51 16.46 -33.17
CA LYS A 645 17.55 17.45 -33.48
C LYS A 645 17.12 18.89 -33.27
N ASP A 646 15.89 19.12 -32.79
CA ASP A 646 15.26 20.43 -32.64
C ASP A 646 15.35 21.30 -33.91
N VAL A 647 15.04 20.70 -35.05
CA VAL A 647 15.10 21.39 -36.34
C VAL A 647 13.76 21.98 -36.75
N GLY A 648 12.63 21.55 -36.17
CA GLY A 648 11.28 21.89 -36.61
C GLY A 648 10.98 23.40 -36.61
N VAL A 649 11.55 24.15 -35.67
CA VAL A 649 11.40 25.62 -35.66
C VAL A 649 12.17 26.23 -36.82
N LYS A 650 13.44 25.79 -37.07
CA LYS A 650 14.28 26.26 -38.16
C LYS A 650 13.72 25.90 -39.53
N GLU A 651 13.16 24.71 -39.66
CA GLU A 651 12.50 24.22 -40.89
C GLU A 651 11.06 24.69 -41.01
N GLN A 652 10.60 25.51 -40.07
CA GLN A 652 9.28 26.15 -40.06
C GLN A 652 8.09 25.16 -40.10
N TRP A 653 8.20 24.01 -39.38
CA TRP A 653 7.11 23.02 -39.35
C TRP A 653 5.81 23.60 -38.82
N HIS A 654 5.86 24.64 -37.97
CA HIS A 654 4.68 25.38 -37.52
C HIS A 654 3.89 26.10 -38.62
N LYS A 655 4.49 26.25 -39.81
CA LYS A 655 3.82 26.89 -40.98
C LYS A 655 3.23 25.90 -42.00
N LEU A 656 3.45 24.61 -41.76
CA LEU A 656 2.86 23.59 -42.64
C LEU A 656 1.32 23.64 -42.54
N THR A 657 0.68 23.30 -43.66
CA THR A 657 -0.76 23.03 -43.65
C THR A 657 -1.01 21.60 -43.15
N TYR A 658 -2.24 21.32 -42.74
CA TYR A 658 -2.58 19.96 -42.26
C TYR A 658 -2.34 18.91 -43.37
N GLU A 659 -2.59 19.23 -44.61
CA GLU A 659 -2.37 18.34 -45.76
C GLU A 659 -0.86 18.02 -45.93
N GLN A 660 0.01 18.95 -45.61
CA GLN A 660 1.48 18.75 -45.67
C GLN A 660 2.03 17.90 -44.49
N THR A 661 1.20 17.56 -43.52
CA THR A 661 1.60 16.71 -42.37
C THR A 661 1.04 15.29 -42.47
N GLN A 662 0.47 14.93 -43.64
CA GLN A 662 -0.16 13.61 -43.79
C GLN A 662 0.80 12.43 -43.83
N ASP A 663 2.08 12.67 -44.00
CA ASP A 663 3.19 11.70 -43.90
C ASP A 663 3.67 11.50 -42.44
N TRP A 664 3.22 12.33 -41.51
CA TRP A 664 3.54 12.17 -40.10
C TRP A 664 2.86 10.94 -39.52
N LEU A 665 3.39 10.41 -38.41
CA LEU A 665 2.73 9.35 -37.63
C LEU A 665 1.39 9.87 -37.12
N ARG A 666 0.48 8.97 -36.80
CA ARG A 666 -0.81 9.33 -36.24
C ARG A 666 -0.95 8.80 -34.82
N PHE A 667 -0.96 9.68 -33.84
CA PHE A 667 -0.95 9.37 -32.42
C PHE A 667 -2.24 9.85 -31.73
N ARG A 668 -2.65 9.15 -30.71
CA ARG A 668 -3.72 9.57 -29.83
C ARG A 668 -3.22 10.65 -28.86
N THR A 669 -3.99 11.73 -28.70
CA THR A 669 -3.66 12.86 -27.81
C THR A 669 -4.09 12.62 -26.36
N ASP A 670 -4.80 11.55 -26.04
CA ASP A 670 -5.20 11.14 -24.69
C ASP A 670 -4.26 10.10 -24.06
N LYS A 671 -3.17 9.78 -24.73
CA LYS A 671 -2.11 8.89 -24.25
C LYS A 671 -0.74 9.56 -24.40
N PHE A 672 0.16 9.23 -23.49
CA PHE A 672 1.57 9.60 -23.68
C PHE A 672 2.14 8.89 -24.91
N TRP A 673 3.12 9.47 -25.56
CA TRP A 673 3.73 8.84 -26.75
C TRP A 673 4.43 7.52 -26.45
N GLU A 674 4.98 7.36 -25.21
CA GLU A 674 5.57 6.11 -24.73
C GLU A 674 4.56 4.98 -24.53
N HIS A 675 3.27 5.31 -24.46
CA HIS A 675 2.18 4.37 -24.19
C HIS A 675 1.28 4.12 -25.41
N GLN A 676 1.69 4.59 -26.58
CA GLN A 676 0.95 4.29 -27.82
C GLN A 676 1.18 2.80 -28.18
N SER A 677 0.10 2.07 -28.45
CA SER A 677 0.16 0.71 -28.98
C SER A 677 0.14 0.71 -30.51
N ALA A 678 0.40 -0.43 -31.15
CA ALA A 678 0.28 -0.58 -32.59
C ALA A 678 -1.14 -0.25 -33.12
N GLU A 679 -2.18 -0.44 -32.30
CA GLU A 679 -3.56 -0.09 -32.62
C GLU A 679 -3.82 1.42 -32.50
N ASP A 680 -3.02 2.15 -31.73
CA ASP A 680 -3.11 3.58 -31.53
C ASP A 680 -2.38 4.37 -32.65
N THR A 681 -1.63 3.68 -33.50
CA THR A 681 -0.89 4.26 -34.62
C THR A 681 -1.38 3.65 -35.93
N THR A 682 -1.69 4.46 -36.94
CA THR A 682 -2.25 3.97 -38.22
C THR A 682 -1.21 3.60 -39.29
N ARG A 683 0.08 3.59 -38.95
CA ARG A 683 1.17 3.14 -39.81
C ARG A 683 2.14 2.28 -39.02
N GLU A 684 2.71 1.26 -39.67
CA GLU A 684 3.93 0.61 -39.18
C GLU A 684 4.92 1.72 -38.88
N ALA A 685 5.19 1.94 -37.60
CA ALA A 685 6.19 2.90 -37.17
C ALA A 685 7.47 2.50 -37.85
N ASP A 686 8.15 3.45 -38.51
CA ASP A 686 9.52 3.27 -38.96
C ASP A 686 10.27 2.72 -37.71
N ALA A 687 10.70 1.46 -37.80
CA ALA A 687 11.20 0.65 -36.67
C ALA A 687 12.45 1.22 -36.00
N THR A 688 12.87 2.43 -36.39
CA THR A 688 14.08 3.12 -35.94
C THR A 688 13.88 4.04 -34.73
N ILE A 689 12.60 4.38 -34.32
CA ILE A 689 12.38 5.30 -33.22
C ILE A 689 11.50 4.60 -32.17
N ASP A 690 12.17 4.11 -31.11
CA ASP A 690 11.49 3.60 -29.93
C ASP A 690 10.93 4.78 -29.10
N THR A 691 9.67 5.16 -29.38
CA THR A 691 8.98 6.23 -28.65
C THR A 691 8.88 5.95 -27.16
N ALA A 692 8.97 4.68 -26.74
CA ALA A 692 8.96 4.28 -25.33
C ALA A 692 10.21 4.75 -24.55
N LYS A 693 11.27 5.15 -25.24
CA LYS A 693 12.52 5.64 -24.63
C LYS A 693 12.88 7.06 -25.06
N TYR A 694 12.05 7.67 -25.87
CA TYR A 694 12.33 9.01 -26.37
C TYR A 694 11.96 10.07 -25.32
N ASP A 695 12.96 10.87 -24.96
CA ASP A 695 12.82 12.05 -24.09
C ASP A 695 13.33 13.26 -24.89
N GLY A 696 12.41 14.06 -25.45
CA GLY A 696 12.76 15.16 -26.33
C GLY A 696 11.54 15.86 -26.95
N ILE A 697 11.72 16.44 -28.12
CA ILE A 697 10.72 17.31 -28.76
C ILE A 697 9.81 16.51 -29.71
N GLY A 698 8.51 16.72 -29.59
CA GLY A 698 7.48 16.20 -30.48
C GLY A 698 6.61 17.31 -31.06
N TRP A 699 6.12 17.11 -32.28
CA TRP A 699 5.21 18.02 -32.97
C TRP A 699 3.92 17.32 -33.31
N TYR A 700 2.80 17.96 -32.98
CA TYR A 700 1.46 17.50 -33.32
C TYR A 700 0.80 18.43 -34.31
N ALA A 701 -0.01 17.91 -35.24
CA ALA A 701 -0.79 18.70 -36.19
C ALA A 701 -2.21 18.17 -36.34
N GLN A 702 -3.20 19.07 -36.43
CA GLN A 702 -4.59 18.76 -36.66
C GLN A 702 -5.33 19.84 -37.43
N ALA A 703 -6.31 19.41 -38.24
CA ALA A 703 -7.31 20.30 -38.85
C ALA A 703 -8.50 20.47 -37.89
N VAL A 704 -8.71 21.66 -37.38
CA VAL A 704 -9.78 21.96 -36.44
C VAL A 704 -10.86 22.79 -37.10
N ARG A 705 -12.09 22.28 -37.11
CA ARG A 705 -13.28 23.05 -37.61
C ARG A 705 -13.83 23.90 -36.48
N VAL A 706 -13.81 25.22 -36.65
CA VAL A 706 -14.42 26.17 -35.73
C VAL A 706 -15.78 26.55 -36.24
N PRO A 707 -16.88 26.31 -35.50
CA PRO A 707 -18.23 26.66 -35.95
C PRO A 707 -18.39 28.16 -36.22
N GLN A 708 -19.12 28.50 -37.25
CA GLN A 708 -19.37 29.90 -37.64
C GLN A 708 -20.12 30.70 -36.56
N GLU A 709 -20.93 30.01 -35.73
CA GLU A 709 -21.61 30.61 -34.58
C GLU A 709 -20.67 31.13 -33.48
N PHE A 710 -19.39 30.76 -33.53
CA PHE A 710 -18.36 31.26 -32.61
C PHE A 710 -17.77 32.60 -33.11
N LYS A 711 -18.07 33.02 -34.34
CA LYS A 711 -17.57 34.28 -34.89
C LYS A 711 -17.99 35.46 -34.02
N GLY A 712 -17.05 36.31 -33.69
CA GLY A 712 -17.24 37.44 -32.76
C GLY A 712 -17.19 37.11 -31.28
N ARG A 713 -17.00 35.82 -30.92
CA ARG A 713 -16.77 35.40 -29.54
C ARG A 713 -15.28 35.20 -29.24
N LYS A 714 -14.89 35.16 -27.95
CA LYS A 714 -13.58 34.67 -27.54
C LYS A 714 -13.59 33.15 -27.71
N VAL A 715 -12.64 32.62 -28.47
CA VAL A 715 -12.50 31.19 -28.75
C VAL A 715 -11.17 30.72 -28.21
N TYR A 716 -11.19 29.60 -27.51
CA TYR A 716 -9.99 29.01 -26.88
C TYR A 716 -9.80 27.57 -27.32
N LEU A 717 -8.57 27.18 -27.56
CA LEU A 717 -8.16 25.77 -27.54
C LEU A 717 -7.90 25.41 -26.08
N ARG A 718 -8.57 24.38 -25.61
CA ARG A 718 -8.39 23.85 -24.26
C ARG A 718 -7.63 22.54 -24.31
N PHE A 719 -6.56 22.47 -23.53
CA PHE A 719 -5.76 21.27 -23.32
C PHE A 719 -6.06 20.68 -21.94
N GLY A 720 -6.27 19.36 -21.86
CA GLY A 720 -6.43 18.67 -20.58
C GLY A 720 -5.13 18.68 -19.78
N ALA A 721 -4.02 18.50 -20.47
CA ALA A 721 -2.66 18.71 -20.00
C ALA A 721 -1.70 18.55 -21.18
N VAL A 722 -0.48 19.03 -21.05
CA VAL A 722 0.66 18.72 -21.95
C VAL A 722 1.86 18.44 -21.06
N ASP A 723 2.64 17.41 -21.38
CA ASP A 723 3.83 17.09 -20.60
C ASP A 723 4.89 18.15 -20.83
N GLU A 724 5.26 18.81 -19.73
CA GLU A 724 6.21 19.93 -19.63
C GLU A 724 5.75 21.23 -20.32
N SER A 725 6.32 21.57 -21.46
CA SER A 725 6.08 22.85 -22.15
C SER A 725 5.48 22.64 -23.54
N CYS A 726 4.64 23.57 -23.98
CA CYS A 726 4.20 23.57 -25.38
C CYS A 726 4.07 24.97 -25.97
N TRP A 727 4.19 25.02 -27.31
CA TRP A 727 3.93 26.17 -28.15
C TRP A 727 2.84 25.81 -29.14
N VAL A 728 1.76 26.58 -29.15
CA VAL A 728 0.56 26.33 -29.97
C VAL A 728 0.52 27.33 -31.13
N TYR A 729 0.47 26.82 -32.33
CA TYR A 729 0.38 27.63 -33.55
C TYR A 729 -0.97 27.40 -34.21
N LEU A 730 -1.59 28.47 -34.69
CA LEU A 730 -2.78 28.45 -35.53
C LEU A 730 -2.47 29.05 -36.90
N ASN A 731 -2.69 28.30 -37.96
CA ASN A 731 -2.47 28.77 -39.36
C ASN A 731 -1.04 29.38 -39.52
N GLY A 732 -0.03 28.76 -38.92
CA GLY A 732 1.36 29.19 -39.00
C GLY A 732 1.76 30.32 -38.06
N LYS A 733 0.84 30.85 -37.24
CA LYS A 733 1.10 31.96 -36.32
C LYS A 733 1.05 31.44 -34.88
N LEU A 734 1.98 31.89 -34.02
CA LEU A 734 1.97 31.51 -32.58
C LEU A 734 0.70 32.08 -31.93
N ALA A 735 -0.13 31.22 -31.41
CA ALA A 735 -1.33 31.54 -30.67
C ALA A 735 -1.04 31.73 -29.17
N GLY A 736 -0.10 30.96 -28.63
CA GLY A 736 0.32 31.04 -27.23
C GLY A 736 1.25 29.90 -26.86
N GLU A 737 1.70 29.95 -25.62
CA GLU A 737 2.58 28.95 -25.04
C GLU A 737 2.15 28.60 -23.62
N HIS A 738 2.48 27.37 -23.19
CA HIS A 738 2.40 26.94 -21.82
C HIS A 738 3.75 26.37 -21.42
N LEU A 739 4.50 27.14 -20.61
CA LEU A 739 5.84 26.77 -20.20
C LEU A 739 5.81 26.06 -18.85
N PHE A 740 6.64 25.07 -18.69
CA PHE A 740 6.81 24.35 -17.43
C PHE A 740 7.29 25.29 -16.31
N GLN A 741 6.51 25.42 -15.25
CA GLN A 741 6.81 26.27 -14.11
C GLN A 741 6.90 25.49 -12.80
N LYS A 742 6.18 24.37 -12.69
CA LYS A 742 6.08 23.57 -11.47
C LYS A 742 5.79 22.10 -11.78
N SER A 743 6.09 21.23 -10.84
CA SER A 743 5.99 19.78 -10.97
C SER A 743 4.62 19.22 -11.39
N ASP A 744 3.57 20.01 -11.30
CA ASP A 744 2.20 19.58 -11.62
C ASP A 744 1.72 20.07 -13.00
N ASP A 745 2.55 20.79 -13.76
CA ASP A 745 2.15 21.37 -15.05
C ASP A 745 1.81 20.29 -16.08
N TRP A 746 2.52 19.15 -16.09
CA TRP A 746 2.26 18.02 -16.96
C TRP A 746 0.83 17.42 -16.83
N LYS A 747 0.10 17.76 -15.79
CA LYS A 747 -1.28 17.32 -15.51
C LYS A 747 -2.25 18.47 -15.26
N THR A 748 -1.83 19.72 -15.54
CA THR A 748 -2.65 20.92 -15.30
C THR A 748 -3.34 21.37 -16.59
N PRO A 749 -4.69 21.45 -16.61
CA PRO A 749 -5.41 22.00 -17.76
C PRO A 749 -5.09 23.47 -17.97
N PHE A 750 -5.02 23.89 -19.24
CA PHE A 750 -4.81 25.27 -19.62
C PHE A 750 -5.56 25.61 -20.94
N GLU A 751 -5.62 26.91 -21.25
CA GLU A 751 -6.34 27.41 -22.41
C GLU A 751 -5.47 28.39 -23.20
N ILE A 752 -5.50 28.28 -24.52
CA ILE A 752 -4.86 29.21 -25.46
C ILE A 752 -5.92 29.89 -26.28
N ARG A 753 -5.96 31.21 -26.24
CA ARG A 753 -6.93 32.02 -27.01
C ARG A 753 -6.56 32.04 -28.46
N ILE A 754 -7.50 31.70 -29.35
CA ILE A 754 -7.25 31.56 -30.80
C ILE A 754 -8.10 32.46 -31.70
N ASP A 755 -9.17 33.08 -31.19
CA ASP A 755 -10.09 33.89 -32.01
C ASP A 755 -9.40 34.99 -32.85
N PRO A 756 -8.27 35.62 -32.41
CA PRO A 756 -7.59 36.61 -33.24
C PRO A 756 -6.91 36.06 -34.50
N LEU A 757 -6.65 34.72 -34.50
CA LEU A 757 -5.93 34.05 -35.57
C LEU A 757 -6.82 33.15 -36.43
N ILE A 758 -8.13 33.05 -36.11
CA ILE A 758 -9.07 32.23 -36.88
C ILE A 758 -9.33 32.90 -38.25
N GLU A 759 -9.13 32.15 -39.31
CA GLU A 759 -9.47 32.52 -40.66
C GLU A 759 -10.90 32.00 -40.97
N TRP A 760 -11.88 32.85 -40.76
CA TRP A 760 -13.32 32.51 -40.78
C TRP A 760 -13.87 32.13 -42.16
N ASP A 761 -13.09 32.34 -43.21
CA ASP A 761 -13.35 31.91 -44.60
C ASP A 761 -12.87 30.48 -44.87
N LYS A 762 -12.04 29.94 -44.01
CA LYS A 762 -11.56 28.55 -44.13
C LYS A 762 -12.53 27.57 -43.45
N GLN A 763 -12.68 26.42 -44.08
CA GLN A 763 -13.50 25.33 -43.54
C GLN A 763 -12.88 24.70 -42.28
N ALA A 764 -11.56 24.68 -42.20
CA ALA A 764 -10.81 24.20 -41.03
C ALA A 764 -9.53 25.05 -40.82
N GLN A 765 -9.12 25.14 -39.59
CA GLN A 765 -7.89 25.80 -39.17
C GLN A 765 -6.81 24.75 -38.96
N THR A 766 -5.57 25.01 -39.35
CA THR A 766 -4.44 24.14 -39.01
C THR A 766 -3.91 24.52 -37.63
N VAL A 767 -3.99 23.58 -36.69
CA VAL A 767 -3.39 23.70 -35.39
C VAL A 767 -2.11 22.85 -35.36
N ILE A 768 -0.99 23.44 -34.97
CA ILE A 768 0.29 22.75 -34.76
C ILE A 768 0.75 23.02 -33.35
N VAL A 769 1.16 21.97 -32.66
CA VAL A 769 1.64 22.05 -31.28
C VAL A 769 3.04 21.43 -31.19
N ARG A 770 4.00 22.21 -30.74
CA ARG A 770 5.32 21.71 -30.33
C ARG A 770 5.28 21.44 -28.86
N VAL A 771 5.70 20.25 -28.46
CA VAL A 771 5.79 19.79 -27.07
C VAL A 771 7.22 19.53 -26.71
#